data_0d315b4a8293fbb0771e46ab3d78e06a
#
_entry.id   0d315b4a8293fbb0771e46ab3d78e06a
#
_cell.length_a   1.000
_cell.length_b   1.000
_cell.length_c   1.000
_cell.angle_alpha   90.00
_cell.angle_beta   90.00
_cell.angle_gamma   90.00
#
_symmetry.space_group_name_H-M   'P 1'
#
loop_
_entity.id
_entity.type
_entity.pdbx_description
1 polymer ?
#
loop_
_entity_poly.entity_id
_entity_poly.type
_entity_poly.pdbx_seq_one_letter_code
_entity_poly.pdbx_strand_id
1 'polypeptide(L)'
;MTVSEIFDTMDYGPAPESAADALAWLVDQGSRFGHFIDGEFTKPGEGFDSTNPATGEVLATLTQATQADVDAAVKAARRAQPKWEKLGGHGRARHLYALARLLQKHARLFAVLEVLDNGKPIREARDIDVPLAQRHFYYHAGMAQLMEAELPDAQALGVCGQIIPWNFPLLMLAWKVAPALAMGNTVVLKPAEYTSLTALLFADICRQAGLPKGVVNIVTGDGAVGEMIVGHDDIDKIAFTGSTAVGRRIREATAGSGKALTLELGGKSPYIVFDDADLDSAVEGLVDAIWFNQGQVCCAGSRLLVHEPVADGFYAKLRARMGKLRVGDPLDKSVDVGTLVDPVQLRMVSEMVEANSAGERYVAETDMPEGGCFYPPTLITGLNPADTLMQEEIFGPVLVSTTFRTPSEAVSLANNTRYGLAATVWSENINLALDIAPQLAAGIVWINGTNLMDAAAGFGGVRESGFGREGGWEGLAAYTRPRTTPKPLKAIEPFTGEGAPQDPIDRTAKLYIGGKQTRPDGGYSAPVWGKSGALLGHASLANRKDVRNAVEAAQAAKGWSRSTGHLRAQIIYYLAENLAARAEEFAHRLDTLQGGKSGAKEVEASIRRLFTYAAWADKYDGQVHGVPIRGVALAMKEPVGVIGALCPAEAPLLGLVSVMAPAIAMGNRVILAASEPYPLAATDFVQVLETSDVPAGVVNILTGPHADLADTLARHLDIDAVWSFGAAEFSATVEKGSASNLKRTWVNNGQARDWMGPEGEGHAFLRAATEVKNIWVPYGE
;
A
#
# COMPACT_ATOMS: atom_id res chain seq x y z
N MET A 1 45.44 12.46 30.94
CA MET A 1 44.25 11.94 30.29
C MET A 1 43.61 10.90 31.22
N THR A 2 42.38 11.11 31.57
CA THR A 2 41.58 10.10 32.27
C THR A 2 41.18 8.99 31.31
N VAL A 3 40.71 7.85 31.82
CA VAL A 3 40.23 6.76 30.97
C VAL A 3 39.04 7.25 30.09
N SER A 4 38.17 8.10 30.65
CA SER A 4 37.07 8.72 29.90
C SER A 4 37.57 9.59 28.75
N GLU A 5 38.54 10.47 29.02
CA GLU A 5 39.16 11.30 27.96
C GLU A 5 39.82 10.48 26.85
N ILE A 6 40.38 9.31 27.19
CA ILE A 6 40.97 8.41 26.19
C ILE A 6 39.87 7.82 25.32
N PHE A 7 38.77 7.34 25.93
CA PHE A 7 37.64 6.78 25.16
C PHE A 7 36.91 7.85 24.32
N ASP A 8 36.73 9.05 24.86
CA ASP A 8 36.08 10.16 24.17
C ASP A 8 36.91 10.73 23.01
N THR A 9 38.26 10.54 23.05
CA THR A 9 39.17 11.03 22.03
C THR A 9 39.79 9.92 21.16
N MET A 10 39.38 8.65 21.35
CA MET A 10 39.80 7.57 20.46
C MET A 10 39.29 7.81 19.04
N ASP A 11 40.23 8.15 18.17
CA ASP A 11 39.95 8.21 16.75
C ASP A 11 40.24 6.85 16.13
N TYR A 12 39.17 6.15 15.72
CA TYR A 12 39.32 4.93 14.94
C TYR A 12 39.64 5.35 13.51
N GLY A 13 40.85 5.12 13.08
CA GLY A 13 41.29 5.37 11.71
C GLY A 13 40.41 4.61 10.69
N PRO A 14 40.59 4.91 9.40
CA PRO A 14 39.86 4.23 8.32
C PRO A 14 39.96 2.71 8.44
N ALA A 15 38.79 2.03 8.26
CA ALA A 15 38.70 0.58 8.34
C ALA A 15 37.91 0.01 7.11
N PRO A 16 38.43 0.22 5.88
CA PRO A 16 37.71 -0.14 4.66
C PRO A 16 37.49 -1.65 4.55
N GLU A 17 36.29 -2.02 4.08
CA GLU A 17 35.99 -3.36 3.64
C GLU A 17 36.64 -3.61 2.27
N SER A 18 37.14 -4.83 2.05
CA SER A 18 37.77 -5.16 0.75
C SER A 18 36.70 -5.32 -0.33
N ALA A 19 36.85 -4.62 -1.45
CA ALA A 19 36.04 -4.78 -2.65
C ALA A 19 36.57 -5.91 -3.57
N ALA A 20 37.67 -6.56 -3.25
CA ALA A 20 38.39 -7.47 -4.16
C ALA A 20 37.50 -8.59 -4.70
N ASP A 21 36.69 -9.24 -3.85
CA ASP A 21 35.79 -10.35 -4.28
C ASP A 21 34.69 -9.87 -5.21
N ALA A 22 34.11 -8.68 -4.95
CA ALA A 22 33.07 -8.10 -5.78
C ALA A 22 33.61 -7.66 -7.15
N LEU A 23 34.77 -7.02 -7.16
CA LEU A 23 35.45 -6.63 -8.40
C LEU A 23 35.90 -7.86 -9.20
N ALA A 24 36.41 -8.90 -8.54
CA ALA A 24 36.75 -10.17 -9.20
C ALA A 24 35.51 -10.81 -9.83
N TRP A 25 34.37 -10.85 -9.13
CA TRP A 25 33.13 -11.37 -9.70
C TRP A 25 32.69 -10.57 -10.94
N LEU A 26 32.77 -9.24 -10.93
CA LEU A 26 32.49 -8.41 -12.11
C LEU A 26 33.41 -8.75 -13.28
N VAL A 27 34.71 -8.89 -13.03
CA VAL A 27 35.71 -9.24 -14.05
C VAL A 27 35.47 -10.65 -14.62
N ASP A 28 35.14 -11.62 -13.77
CA ASP A 28 34.81 -12.99 -14.18
C ASP A 28 33.58 -13.06 -15.09
N GLN A 29 32.64 -12.14 -14.91
CA GLN A 29 31.50 -11.95 -15.81
C GLN A 29 31.83 -11.08 -17.04
N GLY A 30 33.09 -10.63 -17.20
CA GLY A 30 33.55 -9.75 -18.29
C GLY A 30 33.08 -8.30 -18.15
N SER A 31 32.62 -7.89 -16.98
CA SER A 31 32.06 -6.54 -16.66
C SER A 31 30.97 -6.07 -17.63
N ARG A 32 30.29 -7.00 -18.29
CA ARG A 32 29.21 -6.76 -19.23
C ARG A 32 28.12 -7.80 -19.04
N PHE A 33 26.91 -7.36 -18.83
CA PHE A 33 25.80 -8.26 -18.51
C PHE A 33 24.68 -8.15 -19.56
N GLY A 34 24.19 -9.32 -20.00
CA GLY A 34 22.89 -9.47 -20.63
C GLY A 34 21.79 -9.60 -19.59
N HIS A 35 20.59 -9.90 -20.06
CA HIS A 35 19.44 -10.21 -19.22
C HIS A 35 19.52 -11.64 -18.70
N PHE A 36 18.85 -11.93 -17.59
CA PHE A 36 18.65 -13.31 -17.12
C PHE A 36 17.26 -13.78 -17.53
N ILE A 37 17.17 -14.62 -18.55
CA ILE A 37 15.91 -15.11 -19.12
C ILE A 37 15.99 -16.63 -19.25
N ASP A 38 14.92 -17.30 -18.81
CA ASP A 38 14.79 -18.77 -18.92
C ASP A 38 15.97 -19.55 -18.28
N GLY A 39 16.49 -19.01 -17.17
CA GLY A 39 17.56 -19.62 -16.38
C GLY A 39 18.98 -19.41 -16.90
N GLU A 40 19.18 -18.58 -17.91
CA GLU A 40 20.47 -18.32 -18.55
C GLU A 40 20.67 -16.80 -18.76
N PHE A 41 21.93 -16.33 -18.71
CA PHE A 41 22.25 -14.99 -19.16
C PHE A 41 22.24 -14.91 -20.69
N THR A 42 21.58 -13.88 -21.22
CA THR A 42 21.64 -13.55 -22.63
C THR A 42 23.00 -12.95 -23.00
N LYS A 43 23.34 -12.91 -24.28
CA LYS A 43 24.52 -12.17 -24.72
C LYS A 43 24.35 -10.68 -24.44
N PRO A 44 25.39 -9.99 -23.92
CA PRO A 44 25.36 -8.56 -23.76
C PRO A 44 25.11 -7.82 -25.09
N GLY A 45 24.22 -6.81 -25.04
CA GLY A 45 23.88 -5.92 -26.15
C GLY A 45 24.32 -4.48 -25.91
N GLU A 46 23.69 -3.54 -26.62
CA GLU A 46 23.78 -2.11 -26.32
C GLU A 46 23.15 -1.82 -24.96
N GLY A 47 23.73 -0.88 -24.21
CA GLY A 47 23.27 -0.65 -22.85
C GLY A 47 23.80 0.63 -22.21
N PHE A 48 23.85 0.62 -20.92
CA PHE A 48 24.21 1.73 -20.05
C PHE A 48 25.19 1.28 -18.97
N ASP A 49 25.91 2.23 -18.40
CA ASP A 49 26.89 1.95 -17.37
C ASP A 49 26.29 2.01 -15.97
N SER A 50 26.63 1.04 -15.11
CA SER A 50 26.49 1.11 -13.67
C SER A 50 27.78 1.72 -13.12
N THR A 51 27.67 2.78 -12.32
CA THR A 51 28.81 3.54 -11.81
C THR A 51 28.83 3.54 -10.28
N ASN A 52 30.00 3.58 -9.71
CA ASN A 52 30.20 3.80 -8.29
C ASN A 52 29.94 5.30 -7.97
N PRO A 53 28.89 5.64 -7.19
CA PRO A 53 28.55 7.03 -6.93
C PRO A 53 29.58 7.76 -6.04
N ALA A 54 30.47 7.03 -5.36
CA ALA A 54 31.53 7.62 -4.54
C ALA A 54 32.74 8.07 -5.37
N THR A 55 33.04 7.36 -6.47
CA THR A 55 34.25 7.62 -7.29
C THR A 55 33.93 8.07 -8.72
N GLY A 56 32.72 7.79 -9.21
CA GLY A 56 32.34 7.98 -10.61
C GLY A 56 32.89 6.91 -11.57
N GLU A 57 33.57 5.89 -11.05
CA GLU A 57 34.13 4.80 -11.86
C GLU A 57 33.03 3.88 -12.39
N VAL A 58 33.17 3.43 -13.63
CA VAL A 58 32.26 2.45 -14.23
C VAL A 58 32.57 1.07 -13.65
N LEU A 59 31.56 0.44 -13.07
CA LEU A 59 31.62 -0.91 -12.50
C LEU A 59 31.35 -1.98 -13.56
N ALA A 60 30.30 -1.77 -14.36
CA ALA A 60 29.90 -2.68 -15.42
C ALA A 60 29.01 -1.97 -16.45
N THR A 61 28.90 -2.55 -17.65
CA THR A 61 27.93 -2.15 -18.67
C THR A 61 26.76 -3.15 -18.68
N LEU A 62 25.55 -2.65 -18.58
CA LEU A 62 24.31 -3.44 -18.51
C LEU A 62 23.52 -3.27 -19.81
N THR A 63 22.94 -4.35 -20.31
CA THR A 63 22.15 -4.32 -21.53
C THR A 63 20.81 -3.59 -21.28
N GLN A 64 20.45 -2.67 -22.17
CA GLN A 64 19.11 -2.06 -22.23
C GLN A 64 18.15 -3.03 -22.89
N ALA A 65 17.10 -3.45 -22.17
CA ALA A 65 16.12 -4.37 -22.72
C ALA A 65 15.27 -3.71 -23.83
N THR A 66 14.97 -4.52 -24.83
CA THR A 66 14.01 -4.22 -25.88
C THR A 66 12.65 -4.85 -25.59
N GLN A 67 11.62 -4.50 -26.35
CA GLN A 67 10.31 -5.18 -26.26
C GLN A 67 10.46 -6.71 -26.48
N ALA A 68 11.31 -7.13 -27.40
CA ALA A 68 11.55 -8.55 -27.66
C ALA A 68 12.15 -9.29 -26.47
N ASP A 69 13.01 -8.64 -25.68
CA ASP A 69 13.59 -9.20 -24.46
C ASP A 69 12.52 -9.34 -23.36
N VAL A 70 11.67 -8.35 -23.19
CA VAL A 70 10.54 -8.40 -22.27
C VAL A 70 9.56 -9.50 -22.66
N ASP A 71 9.20 -9.59 -23.95
CA ASP A 71 8.32 -10.64 -24.49
C ASP A 71 8.92 -12.05 -24.24
N ALA A 72 10.24 -12.21 -24.44
CA ALA A 72 10.94 -13.47 -24.18
C ALA A 72 10.91 -13.84 -22.69
N ALA A 73 11.13 -12.88 -21.79
CA ALA A 73 11.07 -13.07 -20.35
C ALA A 73 9.65 -13.46 -19.89
N VAL A 74 8.63 -12.74 -20.37
CA VAL A 74 7.22 -13.04 -20.04
C VAL A 74 6.80 -14.41 -20.59
N LYS A 75 7.19 -14.75 -21.80
CA LYS A 75 6.92 -16.06 -22.39
C LYS A 75 7.59 -17.19 -21.61
N ALA A 76 8.82 -17.01 -21.14
CA ALA A 76 9.52 -17.97 -20.29
C ALA A 76 8.79 -18.14 -18.94
N ALA A 77 8.41 -17.01 -18.30
CA ALA A 77 7.65 -17.00 -17.06
C ALA A 77 6.29 -17.70 -17.20
N ARG A 78 5.53 -17.40 -18.25
CA ARG A 78 4.22 -18.01 -18.53
C ARG A 78 4.31 -19.51 -18.76
N ARG A 79 5.34 -19.96 -19.45
CA ARG A 79 5.59 -21.42 -19.67
C ARG A 79 5.96 -22.14 -18.37
N ALA A 80 6.71 -21.50 -17.48
CA ALA A 80 7.18 -22.08 -16.22
C ALA A 80 6.09 -22.13 -15.14
N GLN A 81 5.19 -21.16 -15.10
CA GLN A 81 4.24 -20.93 -14.03
C GLN A 81 3.37 -22.15 -13.66
N PRO A 82 2.71 -22.85 -14.60
CA PRO A 82 1.86 -24.00 -14.24
C PRO A 82 2.66 -25.15 -13.61
N LYS A 83 3.91 -25.34 -14.03
CA LYS A 83 4.79 -26.38 -13.47
C LYS A 83 5.29 -25.98 -12.08
N TRP A 84 5.60 -24.70 -11.88
CA TRP A 84 6.01 -24.13 -10.60
C TRP A 84 4.90 -24.22 -9.56
N GLU A 85 3.67 -23.85 -9.92
CA GLU A 85 2.50 -23.96 -9.05
C GLU A 85 2.22 -25.43 -8.69
N LYS A 86 2.31 -26.35 -9.67
CA LYS A 86 2.07 -27.79 -9.50
C LYS A 86 3.09 -28.49 -8.58
N LEU A 87 4.26 -27.89 -8.31
CA LEU A 87 5.20 -28.43 -7.32
C LEU A 87 4.62 -28.52 -5.91
N GLY A 88 3.51 -27.80 -5.64
CA GLY A 88 2.93 -27.68 -4.31
C GLY A 88 3.78 -26.82 -3.37
N GLY A 89 3.24 -26.54 -2.20
CA GLY A 89 3.89 -25.70 -1.20
C GLY A 89 5.25 -26.22 -0.76
N HIS A 90 5.34 -27.54 -0.49
CA HIS A 90 6.59 -28.17 -0.09
C HIS A 90 7.70 -28.07 -1.15
N GLY A 91 7.37 -28.31 -2.42
CA GLY A 91 8.34 -28.23 -3.51
C GLY A 91 8.93 -26.81 -3.64
N ARG A 92 8.08 -25.79 -3.57
CA ARG A 92 8.50 -24.38 -3.62
C ARG A 92 9.30 -23.97 -2.38
N ALA A 93 8.89 -24.43 -1.19
CA ALA A 93 9.59 -24.16 0.06
C ALA A 93 11.07 -24.59 0.01
N ARG A 94 11.36 -25.73 -0.58
CA ARG A 94 12.75 -26.24 -0.73
C ARG A 94 13.61 -25.29 -1.57
N HIS A 95 13.08 -24.74 -2.66
CA HIS A 95 13.83 -23.80 -3.50
C HIS A 95 14.03 -22.44 -2.79
N LEU A 96 12.99 -21.90 -2.11
CA LEU A 96 13.11 -20.67 -1.33
C LEU A 96 14.12 -20.82 -0.19
N TYR A 97 14.13 -21.95 0.50
CA TYR A 97 15.13 -22.28 1.51
C TYR A 97 16.54 -22.32 0.92
N ALA A 98 16.72 -22.94 -0.25
CA ALA A 98 18.01 -22.99 -0.95
C ALA A 98 18.49 -21.59 -1.34
N LEU A 99 17.60 -20.72 -1.82
CA LEU A 99 17.92 -19.30 -2.10
C LEU A 99 18.38 -18.57 -0.84
N ALA A 100 17.65 -18.72 0.28
CA ALA A 100 18.03 -18.12 1.56
C ALA A 100 19.44 -18.58 2.02
N ARG A 101 19.73 -19.88 1.90
CA ARG A 101 21.03 -20.45 2.27
C ARG A 101 22.17 -19.93 1.39
N LEU A 102 21.94 -19.79 0.10
CA LEU A 102 22.95 -19.25 -0.82
C LEU A 102 23.17 -17.74 -0.63
N LEU A 103 22.09 -16.96 -0.38
CA LEU A 103 22.22 -15.56 0.02
C LEU A 103 23.07 -15.45 1.29
N GLN A 104 22.84 -16.30 2.28
CA GLN A 104 23.63 -16.34 3.52
C GLN A 104 25.10 -16.71 3.25
N LYS A 105 25.34 -17.68 2.37
CA LYS A 105 26.72 -18.09 1.99
C LYS A 105 27.49 -16.96 1.32
N HIS A 106 26.83 -16.17 0.48
CA HIS A 106 27.44 -15.07 -0.29
C HIS A 106 27.15 -13.67 0.30
N ALA A 107 26.74 -13.61 1.59
CA ALA A 107 26.29 -12.37 2.23
C ALA A 107 27.28 -11.20 2.09
N ARG A 108 28.58 -11.46 2.29
CA ARG A 108 29.61 -10.43 2.16
C ARG A 108 29.72 -9.90 0.73
N LEU A 109 29.69 -10.78 -0.25
CA LEU A 109 29.75 -10.39 -1.67
C LEU A 109 28.53 -9.51 -2.04
N PHE A 110 27.32 -9.89 -1.60
CA PHE A 110 26.12 -9.07 -1.80
C PHE A 110 26.26 -7.70 -1.13
N ALA A 111 26.71 -7.65 0.12
CA ALA A 111 26.84 -6.39 0.86
C ALA A 111 27.84 -5.43 0.19
N VAL A 112 29.01 -5.92 -0.21
CA VAL A 112 30.02 -5.09 -0.89
C VAL A 112 29.51 -4.63 -2.26
N LEU A 113 28.89 -5.53 -3.03
CA LEU A 113 28.37 -5.19 -4.36
C LEU A 113 27.25 -4.15 -4.27
N GLU A 114 26.39 -4.25 -3.24
CA GLU A 114 25.32 -3.26 -2.98
C GLU A 114 25.90 -1.88 -2.62
N VAL A 115 26.97 -1.85 -1.84
CA VAL A 115 27.69 -0.59 -1.52
C VAL A 115 28.26 0.05 -2.77
N LEU A 116 28.86 -0.74 -3.66
CA LEU A 116 29.55 -0.22 -4.83
C LEU A 116 28.62 0.49 -5.82
N ASP A 117 27.41 -0.01 -6.07
CA ASP A 117 26.49 0.62 -7.03
C ASP A 117 25.43 1.52 -6.39
N ASN A 118 25.21 1.42 -5.07
CA ASN A 118 24.23 2.24 -4.36
C ASN A 118 24.85 3.42 -3.58
N GLY A 119 26.04 3.22 -3.01
CA GLY A 119 26.73 4.24 -2.21
C GLY A 119 26.37 4.27 -0.72
N LYS A 120 25.57 3.35 -0.21
CA LYS A 120 25.26 3.24 1.24
C LYS A 120 26.44 2.71 2.05
N PRO A 121 26.55 3.05 3.34
CA PRO A 121 27.58 2.52 4.21
C PRO A 121 27.57 0.99 4.30
N ILE A 122 28.76 0.37 4.28
CA ILE A 122 28.88 -1.10 4.33
C ILE A 122 28.25 -1.73 5.58
N ARG A 123 28.20 -1.00 6.70
CA ARG A 123 27.54 -1.49 7.92
C ARG A 123 26.04 -1.72 7.69
N GLU A 124 25.40 -0.83 6.96
CA GLU A 124 23.97 -0.92 6.65
C GLU A 124 23.68 -2.09 5.72
N ALA A 125 24.39 -2.21 4.61
CA ALA A 125 24.24 -3.33 3.69
C ALA A 125 24.52 -4.69 4.34
N ARG A 126 25.61 -4.78 5.14
CA ARG A 126 26.06 -6.02 5.77
C ARG A 126 25.16 -6.45 6.94
N ASP A 127 24.77 -5.50 7.81
CA ASP A 127 24.15 -5.81 9.10
C ASP A 127 22.61 -5.73 9.06
N ILE A 128 22.03 -5.06 8.03
CA ILE A 128 20.59 -4.83 7.90
C ILE A 128 20.05 -5.41 6.59
N ASP A 129 20.48 -4.91 5.43
CA ASP A 129 19.83 -5.22 4.14
C ASP A 129 19.94 -6.69 3.77
N VAL A 130 21.17 -7.22 3.78
CA VAL A 130 21.41 -8.62 3.41
C VAL A 130 20.78 -9.59 4.40
N PRO A 131 20.91 -9.44 5.73
CA PRO A 131 20.24 -10.28 6.72
C PRO A 131 18.69 -10.23 6.59
N LEU A 132 18.13 -9.06 6.36
CA LEU A 132 16.68 -8.92 6.22
C LEU A 132 16.18 -9.55 4.91
N ALA A 133 16.92 -9.41 3.80
CA ALA A 133 16.62 -10.12 2.55
C ALA A 133 16.63 -11.64 2.74
N GLN A 134 17.64 -12.18 3.45
CA GLN A 134 17.70 -13.60 3.82
C GLN A 134 16.48 -14.01 4.66
N ARG A 135 16.12 -13.21 5.65
CA ARG A 135 14.97 -13.43 6.54
C ARG A 135 13.67 -13.53 5.74
N HIS A 136 13.48 -12.70 4.71
CA HIS A 136 12.31 -12.78 3.82
C HIS A 136 12.26 -14.11 3.07
N PHE A 137 13.35 -14.59 2.51
CA PHE A 137 13.36 -15.90 1.83
C PHE A 137 13.09 -17.06 2.79
N TYR A 138 13.68 -17.05 4.02
CA TYR A 138 13.37 -18.07 5.02
C TYR A 138 11.92 -18.04 5.44
N TYR A 139 11.38 -16.86 5.74
CA TYR A 139 9.99 -16.69 6.16
C TYR A 139 9.02 -17.19 5.10
N HIS A 140 9.23 -16.80 3.85
CA HIS A 140 8.36 -17.19 2.75
C HIS A 140 8.54 -18.66 2.33
N ALA A 141 9.68 -19.30 2.60
CA ALA A 141 9.81 -20.74 2.50
C ALA A 141 8.85 -21.46 3.46
N GLY A 142 8.77 -20.97 4.72
CA GLY A 142 7.78 -21.45 5.69
C GLY A 142 6.34 -21.23 5.24
N MET A 143 6.03 -20.04 4.73
CA MET A 143 4.70 -19.71 4.23
C MET A 143 4.29 -20.54 3.02
N ALA A 144 5.22 -20.83 2.11
CA ALA A 144 4.97 -21.76 0.99
C ALA A 144 4.59 -23.16 1.49
N GLN A 145 5.28 -23.65 2.53
CA GLN A 145 4.97 -24.95 3.14
C GLN A 145 3.58 -24.99 3.77
N LEU A 146 3.11 -23.87 4.36
CA LEU A 146 1.86 -23.78 5.09
C LEU A 146 0.66 -23.38 4.22
N MET A 147 0.88 -22.87 3.00
CA MET A 147 -0.17 -22.23 2.19
C MET A 147 -1.38 -23.13 1.92
N GLU A 148 -1.20 -24.43 1.76
CA GLU A 148 -2.30 -25.34 1.46
C GLU A 148 -3.24 -25.54 2.66
N ALA A 149 -2.71 -25.43 3.89
CA ALA A 149 -3.50 -25.47 5.11
C ALA A 149 -4.14 -24.13 5.45
N GLU A 150 -3.40 -23.03 5.27
CA GLU A 150 -3.82 -21.70 5.73
C GLU A 150 -4.60 -20.92 4.65
N LEU A 151 -4.37 -21.24 3.37
CA LEU A 151 -5.02 -20.59 2.22
C LEU A 151 -5.56 -21.63 1.23
N PRO A 152 -6.44 -22.58 1.65
CA PRO A 152 -6.87 -23.72 0.83
C PRO A 152 -7.60 -23.30 -0.45
N ASP A 153 -8.30 -22.17 -0.41
CA ASP A 153 -9.09 -21.63 -1.53
C ASP A 153 -8.29 -20.66 -2.42
N ALA A 154 -6.99 -20.48 -2.15
CA ALA A 154 -6.14 -19.58 -2.91
C ALA A 154 -5.38 -20.31 -4.02
N GLN A 155 -5.14 -19.62 -5.13
CA GLN A 155 -4.25 -20.04 -6.21
C GLN A 155 -3.36 -18.87 -6.64
N ALA A 156 -2.29 -19.17 -7.36
CA ALA A 156 -1.40 -18.15 -7.90
C ALA A 156 -2.14 -17.19 -8.85
N LEU A 157 -1.69 -15.95 -8.92
CA LEU A 157 -2.14 -14.99 -9.93
C LEU A 157 -1.65 -15.39 -11.31
N GLY A 158 -0.36 -15.77 -11.43
CA GLY A 158 0.29 -16.14 -12.68
C GLY A 158 1.69 -15.54 -12.84
N VAL A 159 1.89 -14.65 -13.81
CA VAL A 159 3.15 -13.94 -14.05
C VAL A 159 3.10 -12.58 -13.37
N CYS A 160 4.10 -12.30 -12.55
CA CYS A 160 4.25 -11.03 -11.83
C CYS A 160 5.35 -10.18 -12.46
N GLY A 161 4.98 -9.01 -12.99
CA GLY A 161 5.92 -7.93 -13.33
C GLY A 161 6.30 -7.17 -12.06
N GLN A 162 7.58 -7.11 -11.76
CA GLN A 162 8.10 -6.49 -10.54
C GLN A 162 9.11 -5.40 -10.90
N ILE A 163 8.90 -4.20 -10.43
CA ILE A 163 9.76 -3.05 -10.69
C ILE A 163 10.21 -2.50 -9.35
N ILE A 164 11.51 -2.56 -9.09
CA ILE A 164 12.10 -2.19 -7.81
C ILE A 164 12.93 -0.91 -7.91
N PRO A 165 12.98 -0.12 -6.82
CA PRO A 165 13.76 1.11 -6.74
C PRO A 165 15.25 0.83 -6.50
N TRP A 166 16.01 1.90 -6.48
CA TRP A 166 17.47 1.89 -6.31
C TRP A 166 17.94 2.00 -4.85
N ASN A 167 17.09 2.40 -3.89
CA ASN A 167 17.54 2.71 -2.54
C ASN A 167 17.84 1.49 -1.64
N PHE A 168 17.14 0.36 -1.85
CA PHE A 168 17.39 -0.93 -1.19
C PHE A 168 17.31 -2.08 -2.20
N PRO A 169 18.28 -2.20 -3.11
CA PRO A 169 18.16 -3.08 -4.28
C PRO A 169 17.85 -4.54 -3.93
N LEU A 170 18.68 -5.17 -3.09
CA LEU A 170 18.50 -6.57 -2.71
C LEU A 170 17.27 -6.79 -1.82
N LEU A 171 17.02 -5.88 -0.89
CA LEU A 171 15.87 -6.00 0.03
C LEU A 171 14.54 -5.88 -0.72
N MET A 172 14.42 -4.90 -1.63
CA MET A 172 13.20 -4.72 -2.44
C MET A 172 12.98 -5.87 -3.43
N LEU A 173 14.05 -6.47 -3.95
CA LEU A 173 13.99 -7.72 -4.69
C LEU A 173 13.39 -8.83 -3.82
N ALA A 174 13.93 -9.04 -2.61
CA ALA A 174 13.47 -10.08 -1.69
C ALA A 174 12.00 -9.89 -1.29
N TRP A 175 11.58 -8.65 -1.02
CA TRP A 175 10.20 -8.32 -0.63
C TRP A 175 9.17 -8.72 -1.69
N LYS A 176 9.54 -8.66 -2.96
CA LYS A 176 8.63 -8.95 -4.08
C LYS A 176 8.77 -10.37 -4.61
N VAL A 177 10.02 -10.84 -4.76
CA VAL A 177 10.30 -12.18 -5.34
C VAL A 177 9.89 -13.29 -4.38
N ALA A 178 10.24 -13.18 -3.10
CA ALA A 178 9.99 -14.27 -2.15
C ALA A 178 8.49 -14.60 -1.97
N PRO A 179 7.57 -13.65 -1.72
CA PRO A 179 6.15 -13.95 -1.63
C PRO A 179 5.54 -14.41 -2.96
N ALA A 180 5.96 -13.83 -4.09
CA ALA A 180 5.49 -14.26 -5.41
C ALA A 180 5.79 -15.74 -5.67
N LEU A 181 7.05 -16.16 -5.45
CA LEU A 181 7.47 -17.55 -5.62
C LEU A 181 6.79 -18.50 -4.62
N ALA A 182 6.65 -18.07 -3.36
CA ALA A 182 5.98 -18.85 -2.32
C ALA A 182 4.55 -19.21 -2.71
N MET A 183 3.81 -18.27 -3.30
CA MET A 183 2.41 -18.47 -3.70
C MET A 183 2.24 -19.12 -5.08
N GLY A 184 3.33 -19.53 -5.75
CA GLY A 184 3.29 -20.28 -7.02
C GLY A 184 3.32 -19.40 -8.27
N ASN A 185 3.60 -18.12 -8.14
CA ASN A 185 3.78 -17.21 -9.28
C ASN A 185 5.19 -17.31 -9.85
N THR A 186 5.35 -16.84 -11.08
CA THR A 186 6.64 -16.58 -11.73
C THR A 186 6.88 -15.09 -11.88
N VAL A 187 8.12 -14.69 -12.07
CA VAL A 187 8.54 -13.30 -11.97
C VAL A 187 9.27 -12.83 -13.21
N VAL A 188 8.95 -11.62 -13.64
CA VAL A 188 9.75 -10.78 -14.53
C VAL A 188 10.12 -9.52 -13.75
N LEU A 189 11.37 -9.44 -13.30
CA LEU A 189 11.89 -8.37 -12.44
C LEU A 189 12.68 -7.36 -13.28
N LYS A 190 12.41 -6.07 -13.05
CA LYS A 190 13.25 -4.95 -13.52
C LYS A 190 13.85 -4.24 -12.30
N PRO A 191 15.16 -4.38 -12.04
CA PRO A 191 15.87 -3.54 -11.07
C PRO A 191 15.99 -2.11 -11.60
N ALA A 192 16.26 -1.17 -10.70
CA ALA A 192 16.58 0.20 -11.11
C ALA A 192 17.90 0.23 -11.90
N GLU A 193 18.00 1.13 -12.87
CA GLU A 193 19.15 1.28 -13.74
C GLU A 193 20.44 1.58 -12.98
N TYR A 194 20.37 2.35 -11.90
CA TYR A 194 21.55 2.70 -11.09
C TYR A 194 22.11 1.53 -10.29
N THR A 195 21.26 0.59 -9.84
CA THR A 195 21.59 -0.43 -8.84
C THR A 195 21.10 -1.83 -9.25
N SER A 196 21.57 -2.30 -10.39
CA SER A 196 21.16 -3.60 -10.93
C SER A 196 22.08 -4.76 -10.53
N LEU A 197 23.28 -4.51 -9.98
CA LEU A 197 24.31 -5.53 -9.83
C LEU A 197 23.92 -6.63 -8.84
N THR A 198 23.29 -6.31 -7.73
CA THR A 198 22.83 -7.32 -6.76
C THR A 198 21.69 -8.19 -7.31
N ALA A 199 20.84 -7.66 -8.21
CA ALA A 199 19.83 -8.45 -8.91
C ALA A 199 20.46 -9.45 -9.90
N LEU A 200 21.55 -9.06 -10.57
CA LEU A 200 22.30 -9.96 -11.47
C LEU A 200 23.07 -11.03 -10.70
N LEU A 201 23.63 -10.71 -9.53
CA LEU A 201 24.21 -11.71 -8.63
C LEU A 201 23.12 -12.66 -8.10
N PHE A 202 21.93 -12.16 -7.81
CA PHE A 202 20.79 -13.00 -7.42
C PHE A 202 20.36 -13.96 -8.55
N ALA A 203 20.47 -13.58 -9.81
CA ALA A 203 20.28 -14.47 -10.95
C ALA A 203 21.23 -15.68 -10.91
N ASP A 204 22.51 -15.45 -10.58
CA ASP A 204 23.49 -16.50 -10.36
C ASP A 204 23.09 -17.44 -9.20
N ILE A 205 22.58 -16.85 -8.11
CA ILE A 205 22.06 -17.60 -6.96
C ILE A 205 20.86 -18.49 -7.37
N CYS A 206 19.96 -17.99 -8.20
CA CYS A 206 18.84 -18.76 -8.72
C CYS A 206 19.31 -19.99 -9.51
N ARG A 207 20.35 -19.84 -10.32
CA ARG A 207 20.97 -20.94 -11.08
C ARG A 207 21.64 -21.95 -10.15
N GLN A 208 22.41 -21.50 -9.16
CA GLN A 208 23.07 -22.37 -8.16
C GLN A 208 22.03 -23.14 -7.31
N ALA A 209 20.90 -22.52 -6.97
CA ALA A 209 19.80 -23.16 -6.24
C ALA A 209 19.03 -24.20 -7.07
N GLY A 210 19.34 -24.32 -8.36
CA GLY A 210 18.58 -25.19 -9.27
C GLY A 210 17.13 -24.75 -9.44
N LEU A 211 16.86 -23.45 -9.40
CA LEU A 211 15.52 -22.93 -9.63
C LEU A 211 15.07 -23.30 -11.06
N PRO A 212 13.85 -23.81 -11.28
CA PRO A 212 13.40 -24.18 -12.61
C PRO A 212 13.47 -23.00 -13.59
N LYS A 213 13.92 -23.26 -14.82
CA LYS A 213 14.05 -22.26 -15.88
C LYS A 213 12.75 -21.52 -16.09
N GLY A 214 12.83 -20.18 -16.21
CA GLY A 214 11.68 -19.29 -16.41
C GLY A 214 10.92 -18.88 -15.14
N VAL A 215 11.21 -19.46 -13.96
CA VAL A 215 10.52 -19.07 -12.70
C VAL A 215 10.91 -17.66 -12.29
N VAL A 216 12.17 -17.27 -12.42
CA VAL A 216 12.67 -15.91 -12.25
C VAL A 216 13.33 -15.48 -13.55
N ASN A 217 12.95 -14.29 -14.02
CA ASN A 217 13.57 -13.61 -15.16
C ASN A 217 13.89 -12.17 -14.75
N ILE A 218 15.05 -11.68 -15.15
CA ILE A 218 15.52 -10.34 -14.79
C ILE A 218 15.91 -9.61 -16.07
N VAL A 219 15.26 -8.49 -16.32
CA VAL A 219 15.54 -7.61 -17.47
C VAL A 219 16.04 -6.25 -16.97
N THR A 220 17.19 -5.81 -17.46
CA THR A 220 17.81 -4.53 -17.09
C THR A 220 17.40 -3.43 -18.06
N GLY A 221 17.37 -2.19 -17.59
CA GLY A 221 17.03 -1.03 -18.39
C GLY A 221 16.41 0.09 -17.57
N ASP A 222 16.13 1.18 -18.23
CA ASP A 222 15.53 2.39 -17.69
C ASP A 222 14.00 2.32 -17.49
N GLY A 223 13.37 3.48 -17.33
CA GLY A 223 11.93 3.59 -17.14
C GLY A 223 11.09 3.05 -18.31
N ALA A 224 11.62 3.07 -19.55
CA ALA A 224 10.91 2.56 -20.73
C ALA A 224 10.69 1.04 -20.64
N VAL A 225 11.67 0.30 -20.08
CA VAL A 225 11.50 -1.15 -19.84
C VAL A 225 10.41 -1.41 -18.80
N GLY A 226 10.33 -0.54 -17.77
CA GLY A 226 9.23 -0.58 -16.80
C GLY A 226 7.85 -0.40 -17.49
N GLU A 227 7.74 0.52 -18.41
CA GLU A 227 6.51 0.75 -19.20
C GLU A 227 6.14 -0.47 -20.06
N MET A 228 7.11 -1.12 -20.71
CA MET A 228 6.91 -2.36 -21.47
C MET A 228 6.34 -3.48 -20.59
N ILE A 229 6.87 -3.64 -19.36
CA ILE A 229 6.37 -4.63 -18.40
C ILE A 229 4.94 -4.30 -17.94
N VAL A 230 4.67 -3.06 -17.60
CA VAL A 230 3.33 -2.60 -17.16
C VAL A 230 2.28 -2.81 -18.24
N GLY A 231 2.63 -2.53 -19.50
CA GLY A 231 1.74 -2.66 -20.65
C GLY A 231 1.57 -4.07 -21.21
N HIS A 232 2.39 -5.05 -20.80
CA HIS A 232 2.39 -6.38 -21.43
C HIS A 232 1.16 -7.20 -21.03
N ASP A 233 0.37 -7.66 -22.01
CA ASP A 233 -0.92 -8.34 -21.81
C ASP A 233 -0.82 -9.65 -20.99
N ASP A 234 0.26 -10.42 -21.15
CA ASP A 234 0.49 -11.68 -20.46
C ASP A 234 1.10 -11.53 -19.06
N ILE A 235 1.05 -10.36 -18.46
CA ILE A 235 1.38 -10.12 -17.05
C ILE A 235 0.09 -9.96 -16.25
N ASP A 236 -0.05 -10.76 -15.18
CA ASP A 236 -1.25 -10.80 -14.34
C ASP A 236 -1.20 -9.82 -13.16
N LYS A 237 0.00 -9.44 -12.73
CA LYS A 237 0.22 -8.53 -11.60
C LYS A 237 1.39 -7.60 -11.86
N ILE A 238 1.22 -6.35 -11.44
CA ILE A 238 2.34 -5.40 -11.30
C ILE A 238 2.57 -5.13 -9.81
N ALA A 239 3.81 -5.29 -9.36
CA ALA A 239 4.28 -4.88 -8.05
C ALA A 239 5.38 -3.80 -8.25
N PHE A 240 5.09 -2.60 -7.82
CA PHE A 240 5.96 -1.44 -8.01
C PHE A 240 6.33 -0.80 -6.68
N THR A 241 7.59 -0.46 -6.52
CA THR A 241 8.07 0.46 -5.48
C THR A 241 8.88 1.58 -6.14
N GLY A 242 8.57 2.83 -5.81
CA GLY A 242 9.22 4.00 -6.37
C GLY A 242 8.47 5.30 -6.13
N SER A 243 8.61 6.28 -7.01
CA SER A 243 7.99 7.60 -6.83
C SER A 243 6.46 7.58 -7.00
N THR A 244 5.77 8.44 -6.25
CA THR A 244 4.32 8.64 -6.34
C THR A 244 3.87 9.03 -7.76
N ALA A 245 4.65 9.82 -8.47
CA ALA A 245 4.34 10.22 -9.85
C ALA A 245 4.30 9.02 -10.81
N VAL A 246 5.27 8.11 -10.70
CA VAL A 246 5.31 6.88 -11.51
C VAL A 246 4.19 5.92 -11.07
N GLY A 247 3.91 5.81 -9.77
CA GLY A 247 2.80 5.01 -9.25
C GLY A 247 1.44 5.43 -9.84
N ARG A 248 1.17 6.74 -9.97
CA ARG A 248 -0.04 7.27 -10.64
C ARG A 248 -0.11 6.86 -12.11
N ARG A 249 1.00 6.99 -12.85
CA ARG A 249 1.08 6.56 -14.25
C ARG A 249 0.81 5.07 -14.41
N ILE A 250 1.35 4.23 -13.52
CA ILE A 250 1.10 2.78 -13.52
C ILE A 250 -0.38 2.49 -13.24
N ARG A 251 -0.99 3.17 -12.25
CA ARG A 251 -2.42 3.01 -11.96
C ARG A 251 -3.29 3.37 -13.16
N GLU A 252 -2.99 4.46 -13.85
CA GLU A 252 -3.69 4.87 -15.07
C GLU A 252 -3.49 3.87 -16.23
N ALA A 253 -2.26 3.41 -16.44
CA ALA A 253 -1.91 2.48 -17.50
C ALA A 253 -2.52 1.08 -17.31
N THR A 254 -2.70 0.64 -16.06
CA THR A 254 -3.28 -0.68 -15.73
C THR A 254 -4.81 -0.66 -15.58
N ALA A 255 -5.46 0.50 -15.67
CA ALA A 255 -6.90 0.62 -15.47
C ALA A 255 -7.68 -0.21 -16.51
N GLY A 256 -8.58 -1.06 -16.03
CA GLY A 256 -9.41 -1.94 -16.87
C GLY A 256 -8.68 -3.13 -17.47
N SER A 257 -7.38 -3.32 -17.20
CA SER A 257 -6.62 -4.47 -17.70
C SER A 257 -6.89 -5.76 -16.94
N GLY A 258 -7.48 -5.69 -15.74
CA GLY A 258 -7.66 -6.82 -14.85
C GLY A 258 -6.41 -7.26 -14.11
N LYS A 259 -5.28 -6.58 -14.29
CA LYS A 259 -4.04 -6.85 -13.56
C LYS A 259 -4.18 -6.50 -12.07
N ALA A 260 -3.72 -7.38 -11.20
CA ALA A 260 -3.54 -7.05 -9.80
C ALA A 260 -2.42 -6.00 -9.64
N LEU A 261 -2.58 -5.06 -8.73
CA LEU A 261 -1.62 -3.98 -8.54
C LEU A 261 -1.31 -3.79 -7.06
N THR A 262 -0.01 -3.67 -6.74
CA THR A 262 0.48 -3.15 -5.46
C THR A 262 1.47 -2.02 -5.74
N LEU A 263 1.32 -0.92 -5.00
CA LEU A 263 2.13 0.28 -5.13
C LEU A 263 2.67 0.66 -3.76
N GLU A 264 4.00 0.65 -3.61
CA GLU A 264 4.71 1.19 -2.45
C GLU A 264 5.46 2.43 -2.89
N LEU A 265 5.08 3.59 -2.34
CA LEU A 265 5.46 4.88 -2.88
C LEU A 265 6.14 5.76 -1.82
N GLY A 266 6.35 7.03 -2.16
CA GLY A 266 7.03 7.98 -1.30
C GLY A 266 6.35 8.24 0.04
N GLY A 267 7.07 8.90 0.93
CA GLY A 267 6.61 9.27 2.26
C GLY A 267 7.14 10.63 2.72
N LYS A 268 6.50 11.21 3.71
CA LYS A 268 6.99 12.35 4.48
C LYS A 268 6.70 12.08 5.95
N SER A 269 7.32 11.03 6.47
CA SER A 269 6.98 10.45 7.76
C SER A 269 7.30 11.39 8.91
N PRO A 270 6.37 11.58 9.86
CA PRO A 270 6.62 12.37 11.06
C PRO A 270 7.44 11.59 12.08
N TYR A 271 8.36 12.28 12.73
CA TYR A 271 9.09 11.84 13.90
C TYR A 271 8.69 12.75 15.07
N ILE A 272 7.89 12.23 16.00
CA ILE A 272 7.21 13.01 17.05
C ILE A 272 7.94 12.79 18.37
N VAL A 273 8.40 13.88 19.03
CA VAL A 273 9.10 13.84 20.32
C VAL A 273 8.32 14.63 21.35
N PHE A 274 7.77 13.93 22.37
CA PHE A 274 7.11 14.54 23.51
C PHE A 274 8.11 14.98 24.58
N ASP A 275 7.68 15.81 25.53
CA ASP A 275 8.53 16.39 26.57
C ASP A 275 8.99 15.39 27.63
N ASP A 276 8.30 14.26 27.76
CA ASP A 276 8.65 13.15 28.65
C ASP A 276 9.56 12.09 28.03
N ALA A 277 9.91 12.23 26.74
CA ALA A 277 10.78 11.29 26.04
C ALA A 277 12.22 11.32 26.58
N ASP A 278 12.90 10.16 26.54
CA ASP A 278 14.36 10.14 26.67
C ASP A 278 14.97 10.84 25.44
N LEU A 279 15.40 12.09 25.65
CA LEU A 279 15.88 12.95 24.56
C LEU A 279 17.19 12.42 23.94
N ASP A 280 18.04 11.75 24.69
CA ASP A 280 19.29 11.21 24.16
C ASP A 280 19.01 10.00 23.25
N SER A 281 18.17 9.09 23.69
CA SER A 281 17.69 7.97 22.87
C SER A 281 16.90 8.45 21.64
N ALA A 282 16.05 9.49 21.79
CA ALA A 282 15.30 10.06 20.68
C ALA A 282 16.21 10.74 19.65
N VAL A 283 17.34 11.34 20.05
CA VAL A 283 18.33 11.90 19.12
C VAL A 283 19.05 10.78 18.36
N GLU A 284 19.50 9.71 19.02
CA GLU A 284 20.13 8.58 18.33
C GLU A 284 19.13 7.87 17.40
N GLY A 285 17.90 7.65 17.82
CA GLY A 285 16.83 7.12 16.95
C GLY A 285 16.55 8.04 15.75
N LEU A 286 16.67 9.36 15.91
CA LEU A 286 16.50 10.29 14.80
C LEU A 286 17.65 10.22 13.81
N VAL A 287 18.88 9.99 14.28
CA VAL A 287 20.05 9.72 13.38
C VAL A 287 19.74 8.53 12.49
N ASP A 288 19.24 7.43 13.05
CA ASP A 288 18.83 6.25 12.29
C ASP A 288 17.59 6.52 11.40
N ALA A 289 16.70 7.41 11.81
CA ALA A 289 15.48 7.72 11.05
C ALA A 289 15.75 8.53 9.78
N ILE A 290 16.78 9.39 9.75
CA ILE A 290 16.99 10.32 8.63
C ILE A 290 18.34 10.19 7.93
N TRP A 291 19.44 9.84 8.62
CA TRP A 291 20.76 9.75 7.99
C TRP A 291 21.15 8.32 7.60
N PHE A 292 20.43 7.31 8.08
CA PHE A 292 20.49 5.94 7.54
C PHE A 292 20.22 5.98 6.02
N ASN A 293 21.03 5.27 5.25
CA ASN A 293 21.01 5.29 3.78
C ASN A 293 20.95 6.71 3.16
N GLN A 294 21.63 7.68 3.79
CA GLN A 294 21.70 9.09 3.38
C GLN A 294 20.31 9.74 3.23
N GLY A 295 19.33 9.32 4.01
CA GLY A 295 17.95 9.78 3.91
C GLY A 295 17.20 9.29 2.68
N GLN A 296 17.79 8.40 1.89
CA GLN A 296 17.16 7.78 0.71
C GLN A 296 16.27 6.61 1.13
N VAL A 297 15.35 6.88 2.05
CA VAL A 297 14.47 5.93 2.72
C VAL A 297 13.02 6.42 2.62
N CYS A 298 12.16 5.62 2.03
CA CYS A 298 10.74 5.99 1.85
C CYS A 298 10.00 6.26 3.17
N CYS A 299 10.38 5.55 4.24
CA CYS A 299 9.82 5.72 5.59
C CYS A 299 10.67 6.63 6.50
N ALA A 300 11.70 7.30 5.97
CA ALA A 300 12.56 8.19 6.76
C ALA A 300 11.74 9.17 7.61
N GLY A 301 12.10 9.30 8.88
CA GLY A 301 11.55 10.29 9.81
C GLY A 301 11.98 11.71 9.45
N SER A 302 11.76 12.09 8.19
CA SER A 302 12.29 13.31 7.57
C SER A 302 11.59 14.60 8.02
N ARG A 303 10.50 14.47 8.81
CA ARG A 303 9.71 15.58 9.34
C ARG A 303 9.62 15.49 10.86
N LEU A 304 10.51 16.20 11.55
CA LEU A 304 10.61 16.23 13.01
C LEU A 304 9.54 17.18 13.60
N LEU A 305 8.74 16.66 14.50
CA LEU A 305 7.76 17.39 15.32
C LEU A 305 8.20 17.30 16.77
N VAL A 306 8.60 18.43 17.37
CA VAL A 306 9.10 18.48 18.75
C VAL A 306 8.14 19.25 19.65
N HIS A 307 7.88 18.71 20.85
CA HIS A 307 7.09 19.43 21.84
C HIS A 307 7.82 20.70 22.26
N GLU A 308 7.14 21.87 22.18
CA GLU A 308 7.74 23.21 22.33
C GLU A 308 8.62 23.37 23.58
N PRO A 309 8.25 22.84 24.79
CA PRO A 309 9.06 23.02 26.00
C PRO A 309 10.46 22.41 25.96
N VAL A 310 10.67 21.38 25.12
CA VAL A 310 11.96 20.66 25.03
C VAL A 310 12.70 20.94 23.73
N ALA A 311 12.13 21.72 22.81
CA ALA A 311 12.63 21.93 21.45
C ALA A 311 14.07 22.45 21.42
N ASP A 312 14.38 23.51 22.16
CA ASP A 312 15.72 24.14 22.16
C ASP A 312 16.79 23.15 22.66
N GLY A 313 16.48 22.42 23.75
CA GLY A 313 17.37 21.40 24.31
C GLY A 313 17.58 20.23 23.34
N PHE A 314 16.54 19.79 22.67
CA PHE A 314 16.58 18.73 21.67
C PHE A 314 17.41 19.14 20.45
N TYR A 315 17.17 20.33 19.89
CA TYR A 315 17.97 20.84 18.75
C TYR A 315 19.45 21.01 19.10
N ALA A 316 19.78 21.46 20.32
CA ALA A 316 21.18 21.58 20.75
C ALA A 316 21.86 20.20 20.79
N LYS A 317 21.23 19.18 21.37
CA LYS A 317 21.73 17.80 21.37
C LYS A 317 21.88 17.26 19.95
N LEU A 318 20.88 17.47 19.11
CA LEU A 318 20.86 17.00 17.72
C LEU A 318 22.01 17.63 16.91
N ARG A 319 22.21 18.95 16.99
CA ARG A 319 23.32 19.63 16.30
C ARG A 319 24.68 19.11 16.78
N ALA A 320 24.85 18.90 18.09
CA ALA A 320 26.08 18.31 18.64
C ALA A 320 26.33 16.89 18.10
N ARG A 321 25.27 16.10 17.93
CA ARG A 321 25.37 14.74 17.37
C ARG A 321 25.64 14.76 15.86
N MET A 322 25.02 15.67 15.12
CA MET A 322 25.26 15.88 13.68
C MET A 322 26.74 16.18 13.40
N GLY A 323 27.39 17.00 14.24
CA GLY A 323 28.83 17.32 14.11
C GLY A 323 29.77 16.13 14.34
N LYS A 324 29.25 14.98 14.81
CA LYS A 324 30.02 13.75 14.98
C LYS A 324 29.78 12.73 13.87
N LEU A 325 28.88 13.00 12.93
CA LEU A 325 28.61 12.12 11.79
C LEU A 325 29.79 12.19 10.80
N ARG A 326 30.26 11.03 10.39
CA ARG A 326 31.35 10.91 9.42
C ARG A 326 30.78 10.67 8.04
N VAL A 327 31.07 11.59 7.12
CA VAL A 327 30.72 11.45 5.70
C VAL A 327 31.99 10.97 4.95
N GLY A 328 31.89 9.92 4.15
CA GLY A 328 33.06 9.37 3.52
C GLY A 328 32.84 8.15 2.64
N ASP A 329 33.94 7.43 2.34
CA ASP A 329 33.92 6.21 1.53
C ASP A 329 32.90 5.20 2.12
N PRO A 330 31.87 4.81 1.35
CA PRO A 330 30.86 3.87 1.83
C PRO A 330 31.41 2.50 2.27
N LEU A 331 32.55 2.08 1.75
CA LEU A 331 33.22 0.84 2.17
C LEU A 331 33.94 0.95 3.51
N ASP A 332 34.20 2.16 4.00
CA ASP A 332 34.82 2.35 5.31
C ASP A 332 33.79 2.09 6.44
N LYS A 333 34.10 1.11 7.30
CA LYS A 333 33.25 0.72 8.45
C LYS A 333 33.08 1.83 9.49
N SER A 334 33.91 2.88 9.46
CA SER A 334 33.86 4.02 10.36
C SER A 334 32.91 5.13 9.86
N VAL A 335 32.47 5.06 8.61
CA VAL A 335 31.60 6.05 7.97
C VAL A 335 30.14 5.85 8.37
N ASP A 336 29.45 6.94 8.67
CA ASP A 336 28.03 6.96 9.03
C ASP A 336 27.12 7.33 7.83
N VAL A 337 27.61 8.19 6.93
CA VAL A 337 26.86 8.71 5.78
C VAL A 337 27.71 8.52 4.51
N GLY A 338 27.21 7.75 3.59
CA GLY A 338 27.83 7.51 2.29
C GLY A 338 27.42 8.55 1.24
N THR A 339 27.20 8.10 -0.02
CA THR A 339 26.82 8.96 -1.14
C THR A 339 25.34 8.82 -1.50
N LEU A 340 24.76 9.86 -2.07
CA LEU A 340 23.55 9.73 -2.86
C LEU A 340 23.81 8.85 -4.08
N VAL A 341 22.77 8.22 -4.60
CA VAL A 341 22.90 7.15 -5.60
C VAL A 341 23.53 7.61 -6.93
N ASP A 342 23.30 8.87 -7.31
CA ASP A 342 23.80 9.40 -8.58
C ASP A 342 23.82 10.94 -8.61
N PRO A 343 24.46 11.58 -9.64
CA PRO A 343 24.49 13.03 -9.77
C PRO A 343 23.12 13.70 -10.00
N VAL A 344 22.13 12.97 -10.53
CA VAL A 344 20.77 13.53 -10.73
C VAL A 344 20.10 13.69 -9.39
N GLN A 345 20.17 12.67 -8.51
CA GLN A 345 19.61 12.74 -7.17
C GLN A 345 20.32 13.82 -6.33
N LEU A 346 21.63 13.93 -6.40
CA LEU A 346 22.40 14.99 -5.73
C LEU A 346 21.89 16.39 -6.14
N ARG A 347 21.71 16.60 -7.43
CA ARG A 347 21.20 17.88 -7.96
C ARG A 347 19.77 18.15 -7.48
N MET A 348 18.89 17.16 -7.54
CA MET A 348 17.48 17.30 -7.09
C MET A 348 17.39 17.71 -5.62
N VAL A 349 18.16 17.06 -4.75
CA VAL A 349 18.21 17.40 -3.32
C VAL A 349 18.74 18.82 -3.14
N SER A 350 19.85 19.17 -3.80
CA SER A 350 20.48 20.49 -3.70
C SER A 350 19.53 21.58 -4.17
N GLU A 351 18.93 21.46 -5.36
CA GLU A 351 18.01 22.44 -5.93
C GLU A 351 16.76 22.65 -5.02
N MET A 352 16.20 21.57 -4.49
CA MET A 352 15.03 21.67 -3.60
C MET A 352 15.34 22.41 -2.30
N VAL A 353 16.51 22.15 -1.70
CA VAL A 353 16.95 22.79 -0.46
C VAL A 353 17.35 24.26 -0.70
N GLU A 354 18.03 24.55 -1.82
CA GLU A 354 18.44 25.90 -2.18
C GLU A 354 17.28 26.80 -2.57
N ALA A 355 16.23 26.24 -3.17
CA ALA A 355 15.01 26.99 -3.49
C ALA A 355 14.23 27.41 -2.24
N ASN A 356 14.52 26.85 -1.08
CA ASN A 356 13.86 27.19 0.18
C ASN A 356 14.52 28.39 0.87
N SER A 357 13.73 29.41 1.19
CA SER A 357 14.17 30.58 1.95
C SER A 357 13.56 30.66 3.36
N ALA A 358 12.73 29.69 3.74
CA ALA A 358 12.06 29.66 5.04
C ALA A 358 12.86 28.86 6.08
N GLY A 359 12.68 29.20 7.34
CA GLY A 359 13.31 28.53 8.47
C GLY A 359 14.78 28.86 8.65
N GLU A 360 15.38 28.21 9.63
CA GLU A 360 16.82 28.33 9.95
C GLU A 360 17.54 27.03 9.48
N ARG A 361 18.51 27.18 8.57
CA ARG A 361 19.28 26.05 8.02
C ARG A 361 20.58 25.86 8.80
N TYR A 362 20.78 24.67 9.31
CA TYR A 362 22.01 24.18 9.91
C TYR A 362 22.59 23.04 9.06
N VAL A 363 23.83 23.16 8.65
CA VAL A 363 24.59 22.12 7.92
C VAL A 363 25.67 21.61 8.87
N ALA A 364 25.79 20.28 8.98
CA ALA A 364 26.82 19.69 9.83
C ALA A 364 28.23 20.06 9.34
N GLU A 365 29.09 20.49 10.25
CA GLU A 365 30.51 20.71 9.98
C GLU A 365 31.22 19.36 9.96
N THR A 366 31.32 18.74 8.78
CA THR A 366 31.98 17.45 8.56
C THR A 366 32.98 17.59 7.41
N ASP A 367 34.04 16.81 7.48
CA ASP A 367 34.98 16.69 6.35
C ASP A 367 34.27 16.02 5.18
N MET A 368 34.10 16.73 4.08
CA MET A 368 33.47 16.24 2.87
C MET A 368 34.52 15.73 1.89
N PRO A 369 34.36 14.49 1.36
CA PRO A 369 35.24 14.02 0.28
C PRO A 369 35.14 14.91 -0.95
N GLU A 370 36.27 15.05 -1.66
CA GLU A 370 36.32 15.73 -2.97
C GLU A 370 35.74 14.81 -4.06
N GLY A 371 34.77 15.31 -4.81
CA GLY A 371 34.12 14.54 -5.87
C GLY A 371 33.03 13.59 -5.31
N GLY A 372 32.49 12.70 -6.16
CA GLY A 372 31.39 11.80 -5.78
C GLY A 372 30.06 12.51 -5.52
N CYS A 373 29.07 11.74 -5.12
CA CYS A 373 27.69 12.24 -4.91
C CYS A 373 27.40 12.48 -3.41
N PHE A 374 28.34 13.06 -2.67
CA PHE A 374 28.19 13.34 -1.26
C PHE A 374 27.32 14.58 -0.99
N TYR A 375 26.49 14.52 0.06
CA TYR A 375 25.68 15.63 0.54
C TYR A 375 25.74 15.69 2.07
N PRO A 376 25.98 16.88 2.68
CA PRO A 376 26.15 16.99 4.13
C PRO A 376 24.82 16.82 4.87
N PRO A 377 24.83 16.18 6.07
CA PRO A 377 23.67 16.18 6.95
C PRO A 377 23.16 17.58 7.21
N THR A 378 21.88 17.82 6.93
CA THR A 378 21.26 19.14 6.99
C THR A 378 20.00 19.12 7.83
N LEU A 379 19.83 20.14 8.70
CA LEU A 379 18.63 20.37 9.52
C LEU A 379 18.05 21.75 9.17
N ILE A 380 16.74 21.83 8.96
CA ILE A 380 16.03 23.09 8.73
C ILE A 380 14.90 23.17 9.77
N THR A 381 14.99 24.16 10.67
CA THR A 381 14.04 24.36 11.77
C THR A 381 13.11 25.56 11.53
N GLY A 382 12.01 25.64 12.26
CA GLY A 382 11.12 26.80 12.22
C GLY A 382 10.26 26.91 10.95
N LEU A 383 10.07 25.80 10.24
CA LEU A 383 9.21 25.75 9.06
C LEU A 383 7.73 25.75 9.43
N ASN A 384 6.91 26.40 8.61
CA ASN A 384 5.46 26.28 8.71
C ASN A 384 4.98 24.94 8.10
N PRO A 385 3.88 24.39 8.62
CA PRO A 385 3.35 23.13 8.10
C PRO A 385 3.00 23.12 6.60
N ALA A 386 2.77 24.31 6.00
CA ALA A 386 2.46 24.46 4.57
C ALA A 386 3.69 24.67 3.68
N ASP A 387 4.88 24.83 4.25
CA ASP A 387 6.10 25.03 3.47
C ASP A 387 6.41 23.81 2.61
N THR A 388 6.95 24.01 1.41
CA THR A 388 7.21 22.95 0.43
C THR A 388 8.05 21.84 1.04
N LEU A 389 9.11 22.17 1.78
CA LEU A 389 9.98 21.17 2.41
C LEU A 389 9.29 20.35 3.51
N MET A 390 8.19 20.85 4.10
CA MET A 390 7.36 20.10 5.05
C MET A 390 6.38 19.14 4.35
N GLN A 391 6.06 19.40 3.08
CA GLN A 391 5.05 18.65 2.32
C GLN A 391 5.66 17.68 1.30
N GLU A 392 6.78 18.06 0.66
CA GLU A 392 7.40 17.27 -0.40
C GLU A 392 8.51 16.34 0.15
N GLU A 393 8.64 15.17 -0.47
CA GLU A 393 9.70 14.20 -0.18
C GLU A 393 11.03 14.67 -0.78
N ILE A 394 12.04 14.95 0.05
CA ILE A 394 13.36 15.41 -0.41
C ILE A 394 14.21 14.21 -0.86
N PHE A 395 14.10 13.09 -0.16
CA PHE A 395 14.83 11.84 -0.42
C PHE A 395 16.36 11.97 -0.39
N GLY A 396 16.84 12.64 0.66
CA GLY A 396 18.24 12.91 0.92
C GLY A 396 18.47 13.19 2.40
N PRO A 397 19.72 13.47 2.85
CA PRO A 397 20.08 13.60 4.26
C PRO A 397 19.66 14.96 4.85
N VAL A 398 18.40 15.33 4.64
CA VAL A 398 17.82 16.62 5.01
C VAL A 398 16.61 16.42 5.91
N LEU A 399 16.72 16.88 7.15
CA LEU A 399 15.68 16.87 8.17
C LEU A 399 14.98 18.24 8.21
N VAL A 400 13.67 18.24 8.21
CA VAL A 400 12.88 19.46 8.42
C VAL A 400 12.11 19.39 9.72
N SER A 401 11.87 20.52 10.38
CA SER A 401 11.27 20.52 11.71
C SER A 401 10.33 21.68 11.96
N THR A 402 9.30 21.41 12.76
CA THR A 402 8.42 22.37 13.41
C THR A 402 8.11 21.91 14.84
N THR A 403 7.50 22.77 15.65
CA THR A 403 7.10 22.46 17.03
C THR A 403 5.60 22.28 17.17
N PHE A 404 5.18 21.63 18.26
CA PHE A 404 3.77 21.50 18.66
C PHE A 404 3.62 21.74 20.17
N ARG A 405 2.38 21.99 20.63
CA ARG A 405 2.06 22.32 22.03
C ARG A 405 1.19 21.30 22.73
N THR A 406 0.43 20.51 21.99
CA THR A 406 -0.49 19.53 22.56
C THR A 406 -0.46 18.23 21.76
N PRO A 407 -0.83 17.09 22.39
CA PRO A 407 -0.91 15.80 21.66
C PRO A 407 -1.85 15.85 20.46
N SER A 408 -2.98 16.54 20.55
CA SER A 408 -3.92 16.69 19.44
C SER A 408 -3.34 17.52 18.28
N GLU A 409 -2.53 18.54 18.58
CA GLU A 409 -1.80 19.31 17.58
C GLU A 409 -0.71 18.45 16.91
N ALA A 410 0.03 17.65 17.68
CA ALA A 410 1.00 16.71 17.13
C ALA A 410 0.35 15.77 16.10
N VAL A 411 -0.80 15.16 16.43
CA VAL A 411 -1.56 14.31 15.51
C VAL A 411 -2.03 15.09 14.28
N SER A 412 -2.54 16.31 14.47
CA SER A 412 -3.00 17.16 13.37
C SER A 412 -1.86 17.50 12.41
N LEU A 413 -0.70 17.91 12.92
CA LEU A 413 0.50 18.22 12.15
C LEU A 413 1.07 16.96 11.48
N ALA A 414 1.13 15.83 12.19
CA ALA A 414 1.59 14.56 11.66
C ALA A 414 0.77 14.13 10.45
N ASN A 415 -0.55 14.28 10.52
CA ASN A 415 -1.49 13.88 9.47
C ASN A 415 -1.67 14.93 8.36
N ASN A 416 -1.06 16.12 8.49
CA ASN A 416 -1.13 17.20 7.51
C ASN A 416 -0.15 16.97 6.35
N THR A 417 -0.33 15.88 5.65
CA THR A 417 0.43 15.51 4.45
C THR A 417 -0.44 14.61 3.57
N ARG A 418 -0.15 14.58 2.29
CA ARG A 418 -0.78 13.63 1.36
C ARG A 418 -0.28 12.20 1.55
N TYR A 419 0.86 12.02 2.18
CA TYR A 419 1.49 10.71 2.44
C TYR A 419 0.95 10.01 3.69
N GLY A 420 1.31 8.75 3.85
CA GLY A 420 0.94 7.95 5.01
C GLY A 420 1.71 6.63 5.07
N LEU A 421 3.06 6.67 4.94
CA LEU A 421 3.87 5.46 4.95
C LEU A 421 4.18 5.02 6.37
N ALA A 422 4.94 5.83 7.11
CA ALA A 422 5.34 5.50 8.47
C ALA A 422 5.25 6.71 9.41
N ALA A 423 5.38 6.47 10.71
CA ALA A 423 5.50 7.48 11.74
C ALA A 423 6.30 6.94 12.93
N THR A 424 6.94 7.83 13.68
CA THR A 424 7.64 7.50 14.92
C THR A 424 7.11 8.37 16.06
N VAL A 425 6.93 7.78 17.25
CA VAL A 425 6.46 8.47 18.46
C VAL A 425 7.41 8.16 19.61
N TRP A 426 7.97 9.21 20.21
CA TRP A 426 8.82 9.12 21.39
C TRP A 426 8.12 9.70 22.62
N SER A 427 7.87 8.89 23.61
CA SER A 427 7.29 9.23 24.91
C SER A 427 7.54 8.08 25.88
N GLU A 428 7.93 8.37 27.12
CA GLU A 428 8.02 7.39 28.21
C GLU A 428 6.64 7.05 28.79
N ASN A 429 5.62 7.84 28.46
CA ASN A 429 4.23 7.54 28.81
C ASN A 429 3.60 6.60 27.79
N ILE A 430 3.64 5.30 28.07
CA ILE A 430 3.08 4.28 27.19
C ILE A 430 1.59 4.50 26.87
N ASN A 431 0.81 5.09 27.79
CA ASN A 431 -0.61 5.40 27.55
C ASN A 431 -0.74 6.47 26.47
N LEU A 432 0.10 7.51 26.53
CA LEU A 432 0.12 8.56 25.50
C LEU A 432 0.55 7.99 24.14
N ALA A 433 1.65 7.21 24.13
CA ALA A 433 2.17 6.63 22.89
C ALA A 433 1.15 5.72 22.21
N LEU A 434 0.46 4.85 22.97
CA LEU A 434 -0.58 3.93 22.47
C LEU A 434 -1.88 4.66 22.10
N ASP A 435 -2.19 5.82 22.70
CA ASP A 435 -3.32 6.65 22.27
C ASP A 435 -3.03 7.36 20.95
N ILE A 436 -1.81 7.86 20.77
CA ILE A 436 -1.40 8.60 19.57
C ILE A 436 -1.23 7.68 18.35
N ALA A 437 -0.57 6.54 18.50
CA ALA A 437 -0.19 5.67 17.38
C ALA A 437 -1.36 5.27 16.45
N PRO A 438 -2.54 4.86 16.94
CA PRO A 438 -3.68 4.57 16.08
C PRO A 438 -4.25 5.79 15.35
N GLN A 439 -4.02 7.01 15.86
CA GLN A 439 -4.56 8.25 15.27
C GLN A 439 -3.70 8.78 14.12
N LEU A 440 -2.48 8.26 13.95
CA LEU A 440 -1.59 8.65 12.85
C LEU A 440 -2.01 7.98 11.55
N ALA A 441 -2.11 8.76 10.48
CA ALA A 441 -2.40 8.25 9.14
C ALA A 441 -1.12 7.65 8.52
N ALA A 442 -0.75 6.48 8.99
CA ALA A 442 0.45 5.75 8.56
C ALA A 442 0.16 4.24 8.58
N GLY A 443 0.79 3.49 7.69
CA GLY A 443 0.70 2.04 7.69
C GLY A 443 1.59 1.40 8.74
N ILE A 444 2.64 2.10 9.19
CA ILE A 444 3.57 1.65 10.24
C ILE A 444 3.77 2.77 11.24
N VAL A 445 3.78 2.41 12.53
CA VAL A 445 4.13 3.34 13.62
C VAL A 445 5.14 2.66 14.53
N TRP A 446 6.24 3.33 14.80
CA TRP A 446 7.23 2.91 15.79
C TRP A 446 7.08 3.74 17.08
N ILE A 447 7.06 3.07 18.21
CA ILE A 447 7.06 3.70 19.55
C ILE A 447 8.46 3.53 20.13
N ASN A 448 9.12 4.62 20.54
CA ASN A 448 10.46 4.63 21.12
C ASN A 448 11.47 3.79 20.32
N GLY A 449 11.42 3.94 19.02
CA GLY A 449 12.28 3.24 18.05
C GLY A 449 11.98 3.68 16.65
N THR A 450 12.78 3.21 15.68
CA THR A 450 12.60 3.52 14.25
C THR A 450 13.17 2.39 13.39
N ASN A 451 12.77 2.33 12.12
CA ASN A 451 13.27 1.38 11.12
C ASN A 451 13.19 -0.10 11.55
N LEU A 452 12.33 -0.44 12.52
CA LEU A 452 12.12 -1.81 12.93
C LEU A 452 11.28 -2.53 11.87
N MET A 453 11.83 -3.61 11.31
CA MET A 453 11.21 -4.35 10.22
C MET A 453 11.42 -5.86 10.37
N ASP A 454 10.43 -6.65 9.98
CA ASP A 454 10.55 -8.12 9.90
C ASP A 454 9.59 -8.66 8.83
N ALA A 455 9.96 -9.79 8.23
CA ALA A 455 9.15 -10.46 7.22
C ALA A 455 7.75 -10.88 7.69
N ALA A 456 7.55 -11.03 9.00
CA ALA A 456 6.26 -11.40 9.60
C ALA A 456 5.28 -10.23 9.72
N ALA A 457 5.76 -8.98 9.74
CA ALA A 457 4.94 -7.79 9.86
C ALA A 457 4.90 -7.04 8.53
N GLY A 458 3.72 -6.87 7.95
CA GLY A 458 3.56 -6.23 6.65
C GLY A 458 4.01 -4.77 6.65
N PHE A 459 4.84 -4.40 5.66
CA PHE A 459 5.26 -3.03 5.39
C PHE A 459 4.42 -2.43 4.28
N GLY A 460 3.99 -1.19 4.42
CA GLY A 460 3.28 -0.45 3.37
C GLY A 460 2.51 0.74 3.88
N GLY A 461 2.11 1.60 2.96
CA GLY A 461 1.48 2.88 3.24
C GLY A 461 -0.04 2.91 3.07
N VAL A 462 -0.57 4.09 3.35
CA VAL A 462 -1.94 4.52 3.06
C VAL A 462 -1.90 5.85 2.29
N ARG A 463 -3.02 6.36 1.82
CA ARG A 463 -3.08 7.60 1.04
C ARG A 463 -2.19 7.54 -0.22
N GLU A 464 -1.46 8.63 -0.51
CA GLU A 464 -0.56 8.70 -1.69
C GLU A 464 0.78 7.96 -1.50
N SER A 465 1.01 7.34 -0.35
CA SER A 465 2.09 6.36 -0.18
C SER A 465 1.75 5.00 -0.79
N GLY A 466 0.56 4.85 -1.35
CA GLY A 466 0.16 3.69 -2.13
C GLY A 466 -0.73 2.72 -1.38
N PHE A 467 -0.78 1.48 -1.87
CA PHE A 467 -1.62 0.42 -1.33
C PHE A 467 -1.00 -0.96 -1.58
N GLY A 468 -1.34 -1.89 -0.72
CA GLY A 468 -0.71 -3.21 -0.61
C GLY A 468 0.16 -3.28 0.63
N ARG A 469 0.78 -4.44 0.85
CA ARG A 469 1.77 -4.68 1.91
C ARG A 469 2.85 -5.60 1.39
N GLU A 470 4.08 -5.36 1.82
CA GLU A 470 5.22 -6.24 1.59
C GLU A 470 5.51 -7.02 2.87
N GLY A 471 5.59 -8.35 2.78
CA GLY A 471 5.68 -9.22 3.95
C GLY A 471 4.34 -9.43 4.66
N GLY A 472 4.36 -10.20 5.76
CA GLY A 472 3.16 -10.58 6.49
C GLY A 472 2.15 -11.41 5.66
N TRP A 473 1.00 -11.67 6.22
CA TRP A 473 -0.12 -12.34 5.53
C TRP A 473 -0.72 -11.48 4.42
N GLU A 474 -0.74 -10.19 4.60
CA GLU A 474 -1.27 -9.22 3.65
C GLU A 474 -0.46 -9.20 2.36
N GLY A 475 0.87 -9.25 2.49
CA GLY A 475 1.78 -9.35 1.35
C GLY A 475 1.60 -10.63 0.54
N LEU A 476 1.37 -11.77 1.23
CA LEU A 476 1.07 -13.04 0.57
C LEU A 476 -0.27 -13.01 -0.16
N ALA A 477 -1.32 -12.47 0.47
CA ALA A 477 -2.65 -12.36 -0.13
C ALA A 477 -2.61 -11.56 -1.43
N ALA A 478 -1.73 -10.57 -1.55
CA ALA A 478 -1.55 -9.75 -2.75
C ALA A 478 -0.99 -10.54 -3.96
N TYR A 479 -0.49 -11.77 -3.75
CA TYR A 479 0.02 -12.67 -4.81
C TYR A 479 -0.89 -13.86 -5.06
N THR A 480 -2.13 -13.83 -4.57
CA THR A 480 -3.10 -14.90 -4.73
C THR A 480 -4.44 -14.39 -5.26
N ARG A 481 -5.20 -15.30 -5.86
CA ARG A 481 -6.61 -15.09 -6.20
C ARG A 481 -7.44 -16.29 -5.72
N PRO A 482 -8.76 -16.12 -5.51
CA PRO A 482 -9.64 -17.24 -5.21
C PRO A 482 -9.65 -18.30 -6.33
N ARG A 483 -9.88 -19.56 -5.98
CA ARG A 483 -10.07 -20.67 -6.93
C ARG A 483 -11.50 -20.65 -7.47
N THR A 484 -11.88 -19.61 -8.18
CA THR A 484 -13.18 -19.48 -8.81
C THR A 484 -13.04 -19.47 -10.32
N THR A 485 -14.07 -19.96 -11.02
CA THR A 485 -14.12 -19.86 -12.49
C THR A 485 -14.84 -18.56 -12.85
N PRO A 486 -14.16 -17.58 -13.44
CA PRO A 486 -14.79 -16.34 -13.85
C PRO A 486 -15.96 -16.58 -14.80
N LYS A 487 -17.08 -15.89 -14.58
CA LYS A 487 -18.24 -15.89 -15.46
C LYS A 487 -18.50 -14.45 -15.89
N PRO A 488 -18.79 -14.17 -17.16
CA PRO A 488 -19.11 -12.81 -17.58
C PRO A 488 -20.40 -12.34 -16.93
N LEU A 489 -20.42 -11.08 -16.51
CA LEU A 489 -21.63 -10.41 -16.03
C LEU A 489 -22.62 -10.30 -17.20
N LYS A 490 -23.85 -10.67 -16.97
CA LYS A 490 -24.93 -10.48 -17.94
C LYS A 490 -25.56 -9.11 -17.70
N ALA A 491 -25.66 -8.31 -18.77
CA ALA A 491 -26.40 -7.07 -18.69
C ALA A 491 -27.88 -7.34 -18.31
N ILE A 492 -28.40 -6.53 -17.44
CA ILE A 492 -29.82 -6.56 -17.03
C ILE A 492 -30.46 -5.30 -17.60
N GLU A 493 -31.33 -5.50 -18.56
CA GLU A 493 -32.12 -4.40 -19.13
C GLU A 493 -33.29 -4.12 -18.20
N PRO A 494 -33.49 -2.85 -17.81
CA PRO A 494 -34.67 -2.47 -17.02
C PRO A 494 -35.94 -2.68 -17.85
N PHE A 495 -37.03 -2.99 -17.16
CA PHE A 495 -38.33 -3.04 -17.82
C PHE A 495 -38.73 -1.63 -18.29
N THR A 496 -39.46 -1.56 -19.40
CA THR A 496 -39.99 -0.31 -19.97
C THR A 496 -41.50 -0.38 -20.09
N GLY A 497 -42.15 0.74 -19.94
CA GLY A 497 -43.60 0.87 -20.12
C GLY A 497 -43.95 2.15 -20.84
N GLU A 498 -45.20 2.27 -21.32
CA GLU A 498 -45.70 3.45 -22.01
C GLU A 498 -46.69 4.21 -21.13
N GLY A 499 -46.55 5.55 -21.12
CA GLY A 499 -47.59 6.47 -20.69
C GLY A 499 -48.09 6.31 -19.26
N ALA A 500 -47.26 6.57 -18.27
CA ALA A 500 -47.76 6.65 -16.89
C ALA A 500 -48.63 7.89 -16.70
N PRO A 501 -49.86 7.74 -16.13
CA PRO A 501 -50.59 8.90 -15.66
C PRO A 501 -49.76 9.63 -14.60
N GLN A 502 -49.59 10.94 -14.70
CA GLN A 502 -49.00 11.72 -13.62
C GLN A 502 -49.87 11.58 -12.36
N ASP A 503 -49.31 10.95 -11.34
CA ASP A 503 -49.93 10.97 -10.01
C ASP A 503 -49.86 12.45 -9.53
N PRO A 504 -51.00 13.01 -9.11
CA PRO A 504 -51.01 14.37 -8.57
C PRO A 504 -50.19 14.52 -7.27
N ILE A 505 -49.81 13.41 -6.66
CA ILE A 505 -48.95 13.35 -5.48
C ILE A 505 -47.56 12.93 -5.92
N ASP A 506 -46.56 13.78 -5.68
CA ASP A 506 -45.12 13.46 -5.92
C ASP A 506 -44.67 12.34 -4.96
N ARG A 507 -44.58 11.11 -5.49
CA ARG A 507 -44.12 9.91 -4.80
C ARG A 507 -42.69 9.52 -5.24
N THR A 508 -41.95 10.44 -5.81
CA THR A 508 -40.56 10.17 -6.22
C THR A 508 -39.74 9.77 -5.02
N ALA A 509 -39.11 8.59 -5.08
CA ALA A 509 -38.16 8.11 -4.10
C ALA A 509 -36.94 9.03 -4.10
N LYS A 510 -36.59 9.53 -2.92
CA LYS A 510 -35.51 10.51 -2.72
C LYS A 510 -34.15 9.82 -2.49
N LEU A 511 -33.09 10.56 -2.66
CA LEU A 511 -31.76 10.18 -2.18
C LEU A 511 -31.77 10.14 -0.64
N TYR A 512 -30.85 9.36 -0.06
CA TYR A 512 -30.62 9.34 1.38
C TYR A 512 -29.21 9.84 1.69
N ILE A 513 -29.10 11.04 2.24
CA ILE A 513 -27.83 11.73 2.50
C ILE A 513 -27.85 12.31 3.90
N GLY A 514 -26.83 11.99 4.70
CA GLY A 514 -26.69 12.56 6.05
C GLY A 514 -27.84 12.21 6.99
N GLY A 515 -28.43 11.02 6.87
CA GLY A 515 -29.56 10.58 7.69
C GLY A 515 -30.90 11.20 7.29
N LYS A 516 -31.01 11.76 6.09
CA LYS A 516 -32.22 12.45 5.61
C LYS A 516 -32.56 12.07 4.17
N GLN A 517 -33.83 11.97 3.89
CA GLN A 517 -34.37 11.87 2.54
C GLN A 517 -34.22 13.23 1.83
N THR A 518 -33.43 13.29 0.78
CA THR A 518 -33.03 14.53 0.11
C THR A 518 -33.42 14.50 -1.36
N ARG A 519 -34.00 15.57 -1.89
CA ARG A 519 -34.23 15.72 -3.34
C ARG A 519 -32.88 15.84 -4.06
N PRO A 520 -32.74 15.28 -5.29
CA PRO A 520 -31.53 15.45 -6.05
C PRO A 520 -31.32 16.91 -6.42
N ASP A 521 -30.08 17.36 -6.48
CA ASP A 521 -29.73 18.75 -6.80
C ASP A 521 -30.30 19.20 -8.15
N GLY A 522 -30.26 18.31 -9.16
CA GLY A 522 -30.81 18.58 -10.49
C GLY A 522 -32.33 18.56 -10.58
N GLY A 523 -33.03 18.07 -9.55
CA GLY A 523 -34.48 17.93 -9.53
C GLY A 523 -35.03 16.86 -10.49
N TYR A 524 -34.17 16.06 -11.13
CA TYR A 524 -34.58 15.03 -12.08
C TYR A 524 -34.89 13.70 -11.42
N SER A 525 -35.80 12.95 -12.05
CA SER A 525 -36.16 11.58 -11.67
C SER A 525 -36.45 10.75 -12.93
N ALA A 526 -36.36 9.43 -12.79
CA ALA A 526 -36.68 8.48 -13.84
C ALA A 526 -37.80 7.53 -13.36
N PRO A 527 -38.71 7.10 -14.26
CA PRO A 527 -39.71 6.08 -13.93
C PRO A 527 -39.07 4.71 -13.76
N VAL A 528 -39.58 3.93 -12.84
CA VAL A 528 -39.19 2.53 -12.61
C VAL A 528 -40.35 1.63 -12.95
N TRP A 529 -40.14 0.75 -13.91
CA TRP A 529 -41.17 -0.12 -14.46
C TRP A 529 -41.00 -1.56 -13.97
N GLY A 530 -42.11 -2.24 -13.76
CA GLY A 530 -42.09 -3.69 -13.54
C GLY A 530 -42.24 -4.47 -14.85
N LYS A 531 -42.05 -5.78 -14.79
CA LYS A 531 -42.14 -6.69 -15.94
C LYS A 531 -43.47 -6.61 -16.70
N SER A 532 -44.55 -6.29 -16.03
CA SER A 532 -45.88 -6.13 -16.65
C SER A 532 -46.05 -4.82 -17.42
N GLY A 533 -45.05 -3.94 -17.44
CA GLY A 533 -45.13 -2.56 -17.95
C GLY A 533 -45.86 -1.61 -16.98
N ALA A 534 -46.16 -2.04 -15.75
CA ALA A 534 -46.74 -1.17 -14.75
C ALA A 534 -45.67 -0.24 -14.15
N LEU A 535 -46.04 1.03 -13.94
CA LEU A 535 -45.20 1.98 -13.21
C LEU A 535 -45.18 1.63 -11.74
N LEU A 536 -43.97 1.34 -11.21
CA LEU A 536 -43.79 0.99 -9.80
C LEU A 536 -43.44 2.22 -8.93
N GLY A 537 -42.95 3.29 -9.54
CA GLY A 537 -42.56 4.53 -8.90
C GLY A 537 -41.57 5.33 -9.73
N HIS A 538 -41.05 6.39 -9.15
CA HIS A 538 -39.98 7.19 -9.72
C HIS A 538 -38.80 7.18 -8.74
N ALA A 539 -37.57 7.12 -9.27
CA ALA A 539 -36.36 7.27 -8.49
C ALA A 539 -35.62 8.56 -8.87
N SER A 540 -35.04 9.24 -7.90
CA SER A 540 -34.25 10.43 -8.09
C SER A 540 -33.00 10.12 -8.92
N LEU A 541 -32.54 11.08 -9.73
CA LEU A 541 -31.28 11.00 -10.48
C LEU A 541 -30.23 11.88 -9.79
N ALA A 542 -29.30 11.25 -9.08
CA ALA A 542 -28.19 11.93 -8.42
C ALA A 542 -27.19 12.47 -9.44
N ASN A 543 -26.52 13.55 -9.10
CA ASN A 543 -25.47 14.14 -9.88
C ASN A 543 -24.19 14.35 -9.06
N ARG A 544 -23.16 14.99 -9.66
CA ARG A 544 -21.88 15.29 -9.00
C ARG A 544 -22.02 16.04 -7.67
N LYS A 545 -22.99 16.94 -7.54
CA LYS A 545 -23.19 17.73 -6.32
C LYS A 545 -23.80 16.88 -5.21
N ASP A 546 -24.68 15.93 -5.56
CA ASP A 546 -25.23 14.98 -4.60
C ASP A 546 -24.14 14.04 -4.06
N VAL A 547 -23.20 13.61 -4.91
CA VAL A 547 -22.02 12.86 -4.47
C VAL A 547 -21.20 13.69 -3.47
N ARG A 548 -20.91 14.96 -3.77
CA ARG A 548 -20.19 15.84 -2.84
C ARG A 548 -20.90 15.97 -1.51
N ASN A 549 -22.21 16.21 -1.53
CA ASN A 549 -23.03 16.34 -0.30
C ASN A 549 -22.98 15.03 0.53
N ALA A 550 -23.00 13.87 -0.13
CA ALA A 550 -22.87 12.57 0.53
C ALA A 550 -21.46 12.38 1.14
N VAL A 551 -20.41 12.83 0.46
CA VAL A 551 -19.03 12.81 1.01
C VAL A 551 -18.93 13.72 2.24
N GLU A 552 -19.43 14.95 2.17
CA GLU A 552 -19.44 15.89 3.31
C GLU A 552 -20.18 15.27 4.52
N ALA A 553 -21.32 14.61 4.28
CA ALA A 553 -22.08 13.91 5.33
C ALA A 553 -21.29 12.72 5.91
N ALA A 554 -20.60 11.93 5.07
CA ALA A 554 -19.77 10.81 5.49
C ALA A 554 -18.56 11.30 6.32
N GLN A 555 -17.92 12.39 5.93
CA GLN A 555 -16.82 12.99 6.68
C GLN A 555 -17.29 13.56 8.04
N ALA A 556 -18.49 14.12 8.11
CA ALA A 556 -19.06 14.56 9.39
C ALA A 556 -19.31 13.39 10.36
N ALA A 557 -19.56 12.18 9.84
CA ALA A 557 -19.79 10.96 10.60
C ALA A 557 -18.51 10.20 11.02
N LYS A 558 -17.33 10.84 10.99
CA LYS A 558 -16.04 10.19 11.33
C LYS A 558 -15.99 9.55 12.72
N GLY A 559 -16.84 9.96 13.66
CA GLY A 559 -17.00 9.34 14.97
C GLY A 559 -17.35 7.84 14.90
N TRP A 560 -17.99 7.38 13.82
CA TRP A 560 -18.31 5.98 13.60
C TRP A 560 -17.08 5.07 13.60
N SER A 561 -15.98 5.51 13.01
CA SER A 561 -14.72 4.76 12.97
C SER A 561 -14.11 4.52 14.36
N ARG A 562 -14.45 5.36 15.34
CA ARG A 562 -13.98 5.24 16.73
C ARG A 562 -15.00 4.54 17.64
N SER A 563 -16.17 4.19 17.13
CA SER A 563 -17.18 3.42 17.88
C SER A 563 -16.68 2.00 18.14
N THR A 564 -17.16 1.40 19.22
CA THR A 564 -16.78 0.03 19.57
C THR A 564 -17.37 -0.97 18.56
N GLY A 565 -16.68 -2.09 18.33
CA GLY A 565 -17.21 -3.19 17.52
C GLY A 565 -18.54 -3.70 18.04
N HIS A 566 -18.72 -3.73 19.37
CA HIS A 566 -19.97 -4.11 20.02
C HIS A 566 -21.14 -3.17 19.63
N LEU A 567 -20.95 -1.85 19.67
CA LEU A 567 -22.00 -0.90 19.26
C LEU A 567 -22.36 -1.07 17.78
N ARG A 568 -21.36 -1.26 16.93
CA ARG A 568 -21.59 -1.51 15.50
C ARG A 568 -22.36 -2.82 15.29
N ALA A 569 -22.01 -3.87 16.03
CA ALA A 569 -22.74 -5.15 16.00
C ALA A 569 -24.21 -4.98 16.36
N GLN A 570 -24.52 -4.28 17.46
CA GLN A 570 -25.89 -4.03 17.91
C GLN A 570 -26.73 -3.33 16.84
N ILE A 571 -26.20 -2.27 16.23
CA ILE A 571 -26.91 -1.52 15.19
C ILE A 571 -27.16 -2.39 13.95
N ILE A 572 -26.20 -3.24 13.55
CA ILE A 572 -26.37 -4.14 12.40
C ILE A 572 -27.37 -5.24 12.73
N TYR A 573 -27.45 -5.74 13.97
CA TYR A 573 -28.53 -6.66 14.41
C TYR A 573 -29.90 -5.99 14.35
N TYR A 574 -30.04 -4.71 14.72
CA TYR A 574 -31.28 -3.96 14.57
C TYR A 574 -31.70 -3.81 13.10
N LEU A 575 -30.73 -3.59 12.20
CA LEU A 575 -30.99 -3.61 10.75
C LEU A 575 -31.56 -4.97 10.30
N ALA A 576 -31.00 -6.07 10.79
CA ALA A 576 -31.48 -7.42 10.46
C ALA A 576 -32.89 -7.67 11.03
N GLU A 577 -33.18 -7.29 12.26
CA GLU A 577 -34.48 -7.42 12.92
C GLU A 577 -35.53 -6.59 12.20
N ASN A 578 -35.26 -5.33 11.91
CA ASN A 578 -36.22 -4.43 11.23
C ASN A 578 -36.44 -4.86 9.77
N LEU A 579 -35.43 -5.40 9.08
CA LEU A 579 -35.63 -5.99 7.75
C LEU A 579 -36.49 -7.26 7.85
N ALA A 580 -36.29 -8.12 8.86
CA ALA A 580 -37.06 -9.34 9.07
C ALA A 580 -38.51 -9.02 9.36
N ALA A 581 -38.81 -7.99 10.16
CA ALA A 581 -40.17 -7.53 10.44
C ALA A 581 -40.95 -7.07 9.18
N ARG A 582 -40.22 -6.70 8.11
CA ARG A 582 -40.77 -6.24 6.83
C ARG A 582 -40.48 -7.22 5.67
N ALA A 583 -40.13 -8.46 5.97
CA ALA A 583 -39.67 -9.42 4.97
C ALA A 583 -40.64 -9.64 3.82
N GLU A 584 -41.97 -9.75 4.10
CA GLU A 584 -43.00 -9.95 3.08
C GLU A 584 -43.10 -8.75 2.14
N GLU A 585 -43.00 -7.53 2.67
CA GLU A 585 -43.05 -6.30 1.88
C GLU A 585 -41.84 -6.22 0.91
N PHE A 586 -40.63 -6.47 1.41
CA PHE A 586 -39.44 -6.48 0.57
C PHE A 586 -39.45 -7.63 -0.45
N ALA A 587 -39.93 -8.82 -0.07
CA ALA A 587 -40.07 -9.94 -0.99
C ALA A 587 -41.01 -9.60 -2.16
N HIS A 588 -42.15 -9.02 -1.85
CA HIS A 588 -43.14 -8.56 -2.87
C HIS A 588 -42.53 -7.47 -3.78
N ARG A 589 -41.80 -6.50 -3.19
CA ARG A 589 -41.13 -5.45 -3.96
C ARG A 589 -40.10 -6.03 -4.93
N LEU A 590 -39.24 -6.93 -4.47
CA LEU A 590 -38.23 -7.59 -5.29
C LEU A 590 -38.86 -8.42 -6.42
N ASP A 591 -39.88 -9.21 -6.12
CA ASP A 591 -40.60 -10.01 -7.13
C ASP A 591 -41.25 -9.12 -8.21
N THR A 592 -41.78 -7.97 -7.81
CA THR A 592 -42.40 -7.00 -8.73
C THR A 592 -41.31 -6.30 -9.59
N LEU A 593 -40.18 -5.89 -9.00
CA LEU A 593 -39.07 -5.25 -9.72
C LEU A 593 -38.38 -6.20 -10.69
N GLN A 594 -38.06 -7.42 -10.27
CA GLN A 594 -37.32 -8.39 -11.06
C GLN A 594 -38.21 -9.28 -11.94
N GLY A 595 -39.52 -9.26 -11.71
CA GLY A 595 -40.50 -10.06 -12.46
C GLY A 595 -40.41 -11.56 -12.19
N GLY A 596 -39.96 -11.94 -10.99
CA GLY A 596 -39.75 -13.31 -10.55
C GLY A 596 -40.59 -13.74 -9.35
N LYS A 597 -40.07 -14.73 -8.62
CA LYS A 597 -40.58 -15.23 -7.31
C LYS A 597 -39.40 -15.56 -6.38
N SER A 598 -38.26 -14.86 -6.54
CA SER A 598 -37.08 -15.09 -5.76
C SER A 598 -36.90 -14.09 -4.60
N GLY A 599 -37.79 -13.11 -4.48
CA GLY A 599 -37.70 -12.01 -3.52
C GLY A 599 -37.54 -12.50 -2.08
N ALA A 600 -38.38 -13.49 -1.66
CA ALA A 600 -38.28 -14.05 -0.31
C ALA A 600 -36.89 -14.67 -0.01
N LYS A 601 -36.27 -15.33 -0.99
CA LYS A 601 -34.93 -15.91 -0.83
C LYS A 601 -33.84 -14.81 -0.73
N GLU A 602 -33.99 -13.76 -1.51
CA GLU A 602 -33.07 -12.62 -1.48
C GLU A 602 -33.14 -11.87 -0.15
N VAL A 603 -34.35 -11.65 0.38
CA VAL A 603 -34.57 -11.04 1.69
C VAL A 603 -33.98 -11.90 2.81
N GLU A 604 -34.25 -13.20 2.82
CA GLU A 604 -33.70 -14.12 3.83
C GLU A 604 -32.14 -14.14 3.79
N ALA A 605 -31.55 -14.17 2.60
CA ALA A 605 -30.12 -14.07 2.44
C ALA A 605 -29.56 -12.73 2.94
N SER A 606 -30.30 -11.64 2.72
CA SER A 606 -29.91 -10.30 3.20
C SER A 606 -29.95 -10.21 4.72
N ILE A 607 -30.98 -10.76 5.37
CA ILE A 607 -31.08 -10.83 6.83
C ILE A 607 -29.91 -11.65 7.39
N ARG A 608 -29.66 -12.84 6.85
CA ARG A 608 -28.55 -13.69 7.25
C ARG A 608 -27.20 -12.95 7.08
N ARG A 609 -27.02 -12.20 5.99
CA ARG A 609 -25.81 -11.42 5.70
C ARG A 609 -25.57 -10.32 6.74
N LEU A 610 -26.64 -9.64 7.18
CA LEU A 610 -26.56 -8.67 8.28
C LEU A 610 -26.13 -9.35 9.58
N PHE A 611 -26.71 -10.50 9.93
CA PHE A 611 -26.28 -11.29 11.09
C PHE A 611 -24.81 -11.70 11.00
N THR A 612 -24.35 -12.15 9.84
CA THR A 612 -22.95 -12.53 9.62
C THR A 612 -21.99 -11.38 9.92
N TYR A 613 -22.24 -10.19 9.37
CA TYR A 613 -21.34 -9.06 9.56
C TYR A 613 -21.53 -8.35 10.90
N ALA A 614 -22.69 -8.41 11.51
CA ALA A 614 -22.87 -8.05 12.92
C ALA A 614 -22.00 -8.92 13.82
N ALA A 615 -21.97 -10.24 13.57
CA ALA A 615 -21.11 -11.16 14.31
C ALA A 615 -19.61 -10.86 14.13
N TRP A 616 -19.19 -10.42 12.95
CA TRP A 616 -17.77 -10.07 12.68
C TRP A 616 -17.34 -8.72 13.22
N ALA A 617 -18.26 -7.80 13.52
CA ALA A 617 -17.94 -6.41 13.87
C ALA A 617 -16.99 -6.27 15.08
N ASP A 618 -17.03 -7.22 16.01
CA ASP A 618 -16.18 -7.27 17.21
C ASP A 618 -15.31 -8.52 17.29
N LYS A 619 -15.11 -9.26 16.18
CA LYS A 619 -14.34 -10.52 16.14
C LYS A 619 -13.31 -10.57 15.00
N TYR A 620 -13.30 -9.57 14.14
CA TYR A 620 -12.28 -9.44 13.10
C TYR A 620 -11.10 -8.63 13.63
N ASP A 621 -10.38 -9.24 14.59
CA ASP A 621 -9.32 -8.62 15.36
C ASP A 621 -8.00 -8.51 14.58
N GLY A 622 -7.10 -7.68 15.13
CA GLY A 622 -5.69 -7.62 14.75
C GLY A 622 -4.92 -8.86 15.21
N GLN A 623 -3.62 -8.83 15.00
CA GLN A 623 -2.69 -9.88 15.40
C GLN A 623 -1.48 -9.27 16.14
N VAL A 624 -0.82 -10.08 16.94
CA VAL A 624 0.48 -9.76 17.52
C VAL A 624 1.52 -10.64 16.83
N HIS A 625 2.46 -10.00 16.12
CA HIS A 625 3.53 -10.72 15.46
C HIS A 625 4.71 -10.95 16.42
N GLY A 626 5.18 -12.18 16.52
CA GLY A 626 6.47 -12.52 17.11
C GLY A 626 7.58 -12.13 16.12
N VAL A 627 8.39 -11.15 16.50
CA VAL A 627 9.50 -10.64 15.69
C VAL A 627 10.84 -11.01 16.35
N PRO A 628 11.96 -11.13 15.60
CA PRO A 628 13.24 -11.58 16.15
C PRO A 628 13.97 -10.52 16.99
N ILE A 629 13.36 -9.37 17.22
CA ILE A 629 13.86 -8.30 18.11
C ILE A 629 13.12 -8.31 19.46
N ARG A 630 13.67 -7.68 20.49
CA ARG A 630 12.98 -7.49 21.78
C ARG A 630 11.85 -6.48 21.63
N GLY A 631 10.65 -6.95 21.31
CA GLY A 631 9.48 -6.13 21.06
C GLY A 631 8.32 -6.94 20.52
N VAL A 632 7.22 -6.26 20.26
CA VAL A 632 6.05 -6.78 19.58
C VAL A 632 5.65 -5.87 18.43
N ALA A 633 5.11 -6.45 17.37
CA ALA A 633 4.42 -5.72 16.34
C ALA A 633 2.92 -6.01 16.41
N LEU A 634 2.13 -4.99 16.70
CA LEU A 634 0.67 -5.06 16.80
C LEU A 634 0.09 -4.74 15.43
N ALA A 635 -0.39 -5.75 14.71
CA ALA A 635 -1.08 -5.58 13.44
C ALA A 635 -2.55 -5.21 13.69
N MET A 636 -2.82 -3.91 13.78
CA MET A 636 -4.15 -3.36 14.01
C MET A 636 -4.96 -3.31 12.72
N LYS A 637 -6.21 -3.77 12.75
CA LYS A 637 -7.14 -3.62 11.62
C LYS A 637 -7.95 -2.34 11.80
N GLU A 638 -7.74 -1.40 10.91
CA GLU A 638 -8.40 -0.09 10.93
C GLU A 638 -9.37 0.04 9.77
N PRO A 639 -10.46 0.83 9.91
CA PRO A 639 -11.33 1.15 8.78
C PRO A 639 -10.56 1.92 7.70
N VAL A 640 -10.84 1.62 6.44
CA VAL A 640 -10.27 2.36 5.30
C VAL A 640 -10.67 3.84 5.35
N GLY A 641 -11.95 4.11 5.69
CA GLY A 641 -12.47 5.48 5.77
C GLY A 641 -13.84 5.65 5.12
N VAL A 642 -13.93 6.46 4.08
CA VAL A 642 -15.13 6.63 3.25
C VAL A 642 -15.02 5.72 2.03
N ILE A 643 -15.98 4.82 1.86
CA ILE A 643 -16.05 3.89 0.73
C ILE A 643 -17.20 4.31 -0.19
N GLY A 644 -16.86 4.67 -1.44
CA GLY A 644 -17.84 4.80 -2.52
C GLY A 644 -18.07 3.45 -3.18
N ALA A 645 -19.32 3.10 -3.50
CA ALA A 645 -19.60 1.83 -4.15
C ALA A 645 -20.65 1.92 -5.24
N LEU A 646 -20.40 1.26 -6.38
CA LEU A 646 -21.38 0.94 -7.41
C LEU A 646 -21.93 -0.45 -7.09
N CYS A 647 -23.18 -0.51 -6.64
CA CYS A 647 -23.82 -1.76 -6.24
C CYS A 647 -24.19 -2.63 -7.46
N PRO A 648 -24.23 -3.97 -7.30
CA PRO A 648 -24.59 -4.86 -8.40
C PRO A 648 -26.04 -4.68 -8.84
N ALA A 649 -26.29 -4.96 -10.11
CA ALA A 649 -27.64 -4.89 -10.69
C ALA A 649 -28.49 -6.14 -10.40
N GLU A 650 -27.85 -7.32 -10.34
CA GLU A 650 -28.49 -8.64 -10.31
C GLU A 650 -29.10 -9.05 -8.96
N ALA A 651 -28.73 -8.37 -7.89
CA ALA A 651 -29.22 -8.64 -6.53
C ALA A 651 -29.44 -7.31 -5.79
N PRO A 652 -30.52 -6.58 -6.11
CA PRO A 652 -30.65 -5.18 -5.70
C PRO A 652 -30.70 -4.93 -4.19
N LEU A 653 -31.24 -5.86 -3.40
CA LEU A 653 -31.21 -5.78 -1.95
C LEU A 653 -29.99 -6.49 -1.37
N LEU A 654 -29.77 -7.76 -1.74
CA LEU A 654 -28.68 -8.56 -1.21
C LEU A 654 -27.31 -7.97 -1.59
N GLY A 655 -27.15 -7.47 -2.81
CA GLY A 655 -25.94 -6.81 -3.25
C GLY A 655 -25.65 -5.52 -2.47
N LEU A 656 -26.68 -4.68 -2.26
CA LEU A 656 -26.60 -3.50 -1.41
C LEU A 656 -26.14 -3.86 0.01
N VAL A 657 -26.80 -4.83 0.63
CA VAL A 657 -26.47 -5.30 2.00
C VAL A 657 -25.07 -5.90 2.06
N SER A 658 -24.69 -6.70 1.04
CA SER A 658 -23.37 -7.35 0.99
C SER A 658 -22.22 -6.36 0.87
N VAL A 659 -22.45 -5.21 0.25
CA VAL A 659 -21.48 -4.12 0.14
C VAL A 659 -21.47 -3.25 1.40
N MET A 660 -22.65 -2.89 1.90
CA MET A 660 -22.83 -2.00 3.04
C MET A 660 -22.38 -2.63 4.37
N ALA A 661 -22.90 -3.83 4.69
CA ALA A 661 -22.80 -4.40 6.02
C ALA A 661 -21.33 -4.65 6.47
N PRO A 662 -20.45 -5.27 5.68
CA PRO A 662 -19.05 -5.44 6.06
C PRO A 662 -18.33 -4.10 6.22
N ALA A 663 -18.63 -3.12 5.37
CA ALA A 663 -18.01 -1.81 5.43
C ALA A 663 -18.33 -1.08 6.73
N ILE A 664 -19.63 -0.99 7.10
CA ILE A 664 -20.03 -0.32 8.35
C ILE A 664 -19.67 -1.14 9.59
N ALA A 665 -19.65 -2.47 9.52
CA ALA A 665 -19.17 -3.34 10.61
C ALA A 665 -17.71 -3.05 10.98
N MET A 666 -16.87 -2.78 9.97
CA MET A 666 -15.46 -2.42 10.18
C MET A 666 -15.25 -0.93 10.49
N GLY A 667 -16.31 -0.14 10.65
CA GLY A 667 -16.21 1.27 11.04
C GLY A 667 -16.09 2.26 9.88
N ASN A 668 -16.31 1.83 8.65
CA ASN A 668 -16.32 2.72 7.48
C ASN A 668 -17.65 3.46 7.35
N ARG A 669 -17.64 4.53 6.58
CA ARG A 669 -18.83 5.25 6.11
C ARG A 669 -18.96 4.97 4.62
N VAL A 670 -20.21 4.82 4.14
CA VAL A 670 -20.43 4.38 2.76
C VAL A 670 -21.28 5.35 1.96
N ILE A 671 -20.97 5.46 0.67
CA ILE A 671 -21.77 6.16 -0.34
C ILE A 671 -22.10 5.12 -1.42
N LEU A 672 -23.35 4.68 -1.44
CA LEU A 672 -23.81 3.56 -2.25
C LEU A 672 -24.59 4.11 -3.44
N ALA A 673 -24.07 3.95 -4.67
CA ALA A 673 -24.88 4.04 -5.87
C ALA A 673 -25.65 2.74 -6.02
N ALA A 674 -26.97 2.79 -5.80
CA ALA A 674 -27.85 1.63 -5.77
C ALA A 674 -27.92 0.92 -7.14
N SER A 675 -28.48 -0.29 -7.16
CA SER A 675 -28.76 -1.01 -8.41
C SER A 675 -29.47 -0.10 -9.42
N GLU A 676 -28.86 0.12 -10.58
CA GLU A 676 -29.39 1.04 -11.59
C GLU A 676 -30.75 0.59 -12.14
N PRO A 677 -30.98 -0.69 -12.53
CA PRO A 677 -32.27 -1.14 -13.02
C PRO A 677 -33.34 -1.27 -11.91
N TYR A 678 -32.94 -1.41 -10.64
CA TYR A 678 -33.86 -1.70 -9.53
C TYR A 678 -33.68 -0.80 -8.30
N PRO A 679 -33.64 0.54 -8.47
CA PRO A 679 -33.28 1.46 -7.40
C PRO A 679 -34.24 1.49 -6.22
N LEU A 680 -35.53 1.11 -6.42
CA LEU A 680 -36.53 1.17 -5.38
C LEU A 680 -36.27 0.19 -4.23
N ALA A 681 -35.57 -0.91 -4.44
CA ALA A 681 -35.17 -1.81 -3.36
C ALA A 681 -34.29 -1.09 -2.31
N ALA A 682 -33.34 -0.25 -2.77
CA ALA A 682 -32.48 0.54 -1.91
C ALA A 682 -33.21 1.71 -1.23
N THR A 683 -34.13 2.38 -1.93
CA THR A 683 -34.89 3.49 -1.35
C THR A 683 -35.93 3.02 -0.32
N ASP A 684 -36.51 1.82 -0.48
CA ASP A 684 -37.38 1.21 0.54
C ASP A 684 -36.54 0.82 1.78
N PHE A 685 -35.28 0.41 1.61
CA PHE A 685 -34.37 0.06 2.70
C PHE A 685 -33.99 1.27 3.59
N VAL A 686 -34.16 2.50 3.10
CA VAL A 686 -33.95 3.72 3.89
C VAL A 686 -34.76 3.70 5.20
N GLN A 687 -36.00 3.21 5.19
CA GLN A 687 -36.78 3.13 6.41
C GLN A 687 -36.22 2.14 7.43
N VAL A 688 -35.56 1.07 6.96
CA VAL A 688 -34.86 0.13 7.84
C VAL A 688 -33.66 0.83 8.48
N LEU A 689 -32.90 1.65 7.71
CA LEU A 689 -31.79 2.45 8.25
C LEU A 689 -32.27 3.46 9.33
N GLU A 690 -33.35 4.20 9.03
CA GLU A 690 -33.90 5.24 9.92
C GLU A 690 -34.43 4.67 11.23
N THR A 691 -34.92 3.43 11.24
CA THR A 691 -35.49 2.76 12.43
C THR A 691 -34.48 1.88 13.19
N SER A 692 -33.22 1.81 12.74
CA SER A 692 -32.19 0.93 13.31
C SER A 692 -31.03 1.69 13.95
N ASP A 693 -31.23 2.94 14.33
CA ASP A 693 -30.23 3.78 15.01
C ASP A 693 -28.91 3.98 14.24
N VAL A 694 -28.92 3.82 12.91
CA VAL A 694 -27.75 4.08 12.07
C VAL A 694 -27.43 5.59 12.13
N PRO A 695 -26.23 6.00 12.59
CA PRO A 695 -25.93 7.43 12.71
C PRO A 695 -25.94 8.13 11.35
N ALA A 696 -26.42 9.39 11.36
CA ALA A 696 -26.49 10.22 10.17
C ALA A 696 -25.12 10.30 9.44
N GLY A 697 -25.10 10.03 8.13
CA GLY A 697 -23.90 10.08 7.31
C GLY A 697 -23.08 8.77 7.27
N VAL A 698 -23.35 7.80 8.13
CA VAL A 698 -22.67 6.49 8.08
C VAL A 698 -23.04 5.74 6.79
N VAL A 699 -24.30 5.77 6.42
CA VAL A 699 -24.81 5.22 5.15
C VAL A 699 -25.45 6.35 4.36
N ASN A 700 -25.03 6.49 3.09
CA ASN A 700 -25.63 7.41 2.13
C ASN A 700 -25.98 6.62 0.88
N ILE A 701 -27.21 6.79 0.36
CA ILE A 701 -27.74 6.06 -0.80
C ILE A 701 -28.08 7.05 -1.90
N LEU A 702 -27.45 6.85 -3.05
CA LEU A 702 -27.68 7.57 -4.28
C LEU A 702 -28.34 6.64 -5.30
N THR A 703 -29.24 7.19 -6.12
CA THR A 703 -29.87 6.52 -7.25
C THR A 703 -29.55 7.27 -8.54
N GLY A 704 -29.53 6.58 -9.66
CA GLY A 704 -29.21 7.15 -10.98
C GLY A 704 -28.23 6.30 -11.77
N PRO A 705 -27.92 6.70 -13.02
CA PRO A 705 -26.99 5.97 -13.88
C PRO A 705 -25.59 5.88 -13.27
N HIS A 706 -25.05 4.66 -13.22
CA HIS A 706 -23.68 4.45 -12.71
C HIS A 706 -22.64 5.17 -13.58
N ALA A 707 -22.90 5.36 -14.87
CA ALA A 707 -22.05 6.13 -15.78
C ALA A 707 -21.84 7.59 -15.31
N ASP A 708 -22.87 8.21 -14.71
CA ASP A 708 -22.81 9.60 -14.25
C ASP A 708 -22.10 9.73 -12.87
N LEU A 709 -22.07 8.65 -12.08
CA LEU A 709 -21.58 8.67 -10.70
C LEU A 709 -20.15 8.10 -10.55
N ALA A 710 -19.75 7.14 -11.41
CA ALA A 710 -18.53 6.38 -11.28
C ALA A 710 -17.26 7.25 -11.27
N ASP A 711 -17.11 8.16 -12.26
CA ASP A 711 -15.93 9.03 -12.34
C ASP A 711 -15.85 10.02 -11.18
N THR A 712 -17.00 10.55 -10.73
CA THR A 712 -17.06 11.48 -9.60
C THR A 712 -16.65 10.77 -8.30
N LEU A 713 -17.16 9.56 -8.03
CA LEU A 713 -16.78 8.76 -6.86
C LEU A 713 -15.29 8.41 -6.90
N ALA A 714 -14.79 8.03 -8.07
CA ALA A 714 -13.40 7.63 -8.25
C ALA A 714 -12.42 8.78 -8.05
N ARG A 715 -12.73 10.00 -8.52
CA ARG A 715 -11.84 11.16 -8.46
C ARG A 715 -11.95 11.98 -7.18
N HIS A 716 -13.00 11.78 -6.36
CA HIS A 716 -13.18 12.58 -5.16
C HIS A 716 -12.07 12.32 -4.15
N LEU A 717 -11.32 13.35 -3.74
CA LEU A 717 -10.14 13.20 -2.89
C LEU A 717 -10.45 12.70 -1.47
N ASP A 718 -11.64 13.00 -0.96
CA ASP A 718 -12.09 12.60 0.38
C ASP A 718 -12.86 11.26 0.39
N ILE A 719 -12.75 10.48 -0.69
CA ILE A 719 -13.15 9.07 -0.74
C ILE A 719 -11.86 8.25 -0.68
N ASP A 720 -11.80 7.30 0.26
CA ASP A 720 -10.60 6.52 0.58
C ASP A 720 -10.54 5.18 -0.17
N ALA A 721 -11.69 4.65 -0.59
CA ALA A 721 -11.77 3.47 -1.47
C ALA A 721 -13.00 3.52 -2.36
N VAL A 722 -12.94 2.85 -3.52
CA VAL A 722 -14.10 2.67 -4.40
C VAL A 722 -14.25 1.20 -4.80
N TRP A 723 -15.45 0.68 -4.59
CA TRP A 723 -15.84 -0.67 -5.00
C TRP A 723 -16.77 -0.62 -6.19
N SER A 724 -16.58 -1.49 -7.18
CA SER A 724 -17.45 -1.54 -8.37
C SER A 724 -17.76 -2.98 -8.74
N PHE A 725 -19.03 -3.30 -8.72
CA PHE A 725 -19.56 -4.63 -9.04
C PHE A 725 -20.49 -4.59 -10.27
N GLY A 726 -20.21 -3.70 -11.19
CA GLY A 726 -20.97 -3.48 -12.42
C GLY A 726 -20.24 -3.92 -13.70
N ALA A 727 -20.54 -3.29 -14.80
CA ALA A 727 -19.92 -3.54 -16.10
C ALA A 727 -18.41 -3.24 -16.09
N ALA A 728 -17.66 -3.85 -17.02
CA ALA A 728 -16.21 -3.72 -17.11
C ALA A 728 -15.76 -2.25 -17.34
N GLU A 729 -16.53 -1.47 -18.06
CA GLU A 729 -16.26 -0.05 -18.30
C GLU A 729 -16.24 0.79 -17.00
N PHE A 730 -17.10 0.45 -16.02
CA PHE A 730 -17.08 1.12 -14.73
C PHE A 730 -15.86 0.71 -13.91
N SER A 731 -15.40 -0.54 -14.02
CA SER A 731 -14.15 -0.98 -13.40
C SER A 731 -12.98 -0.14 -13.92
N ALA A 732 -12.85 0.02 -15.23
CA ALA A 732 -11.80 0.84 -15.85
C ALA A 732 -11.88 2.32 -15.42
N THR A 733 -13.11 2.89 -15.41
CA THR A 733 -13.34 4.28 -14.98
C THR A 733 -12.93 4.49 -13.53
N VAL A 734 -13.33 3.59 -12.63
CA VAL A 734 -13.01 3.63 -11.20
C VAL A 734 -11.51 3.51 -10.99
N GLU A 735 -10.86 2.56 -11.63
CA GLU A 735 -9.43 2.35 -11.51
C GLU A 735 -8.63 3.56 -12.03
N LYS A 736 -8.99 4.11 -13.17
CA LYS A 736 -8.34 5.30 -13.76
C LYS A 736 -8.53 6.53 -12.87
N GLY A 737 -9.77 6.78 -12.41
CA GLY A 737 -10.08 7.93 -11.57
C GLY A 737 -9.39 7.85 -10.19
N SER A 738 -9.15 6.63 -9.67
CA SER A 738 -8.47 6.40 -8.39
C SER A 738 -7.02 6.87 -8.36
N ALA A 739 -6.38 7.07 -9.52
CA ALA A 739 -5.04 7.62 -9.61
C ALA A 739 -4.92 9.04 -9.04
N SER A 740 -6.03 9.78 -8.89
CA SER A 740 -6.06 11.14 -8.36
C SER A 740 -5.44 11.28 -6.96
N ASN A 741 -5.69 10.32 -6.06
CA ASN A 741 -5.13 10.24 -4.71
C ASN A 741 -4.65 8.82 -4.34
N LEU A 742 -4.50 7.94 -5.33
CA LEU A 742 -4.04 6.56 -5.18
C LEU A 742 -4.88 5.73 -4.20
N LYS A 743 -6.19 6.02 -4.14
CA LYS A 743 -7.12 5.25 -3.31
C LYS A 743 -7.24 3.80 -3.75
N ARG A 744 -7.58 2.93 -2.81
CA ARG A 744 -7.85 1.52 -3.08
C ARG A 744 -9.09 1.33 -3.96
N THR A 745 -9.02 0.35 -4.84
CA THR A 745 -10.16 -0.07 -5.65
C THR A 745 -10.41 -1.57 -5.47
N TRP A 746 -11.69 -1.95 -5.50
CA TRP A 746 -12.11 -3.35 -5.59
C TRP A 746 -13.16 -3.46 -6.68
N VAL A 747 -12.74 -3.98 -7.83
CA VAL A 747 -13.59 -4.04 -9.02
C VAL A 747 -13.75 -5.48 -9.50
N ASN A 748 -14.89 -5.77 -10.15
CA ASN A 748 -15.19 -7.10 -10.67
C ASN A 748 -14.76 -7.30 -12.13
N ASN A 749 -14.29 -6.29 -12.84
CA ASN A 749 -13.89 -6.34 -14.25
C ASN A 749 -14.97 -6.96 -15.17
N GLY A 750 -16.24 -6.67 -14.95
CA GLY A 750 -17.35 -7.22 -15.72
C GLY A 750 -17.60 -8.71 -15.50
N GLN A 751 -17.12 -9.26 -14.39
CA GLN A 751 -17.38 -10.65 -14.00
C GLN A 751 -18.56 -10.73 -13.02
N ALA A 752 -19.41 -11.73 -13.21
CA ALA A 752 -20.50 -12.01 -12.30
C ALA A 752 -19.99 -12.57 -10.98
N ARG A 753 -20.70 -12.24 -9.91
CA ARG A 753 -20.43 -12.77 -8.56
C ARG A 753 -21.68 -13.54 -8.09
N ASP A 754 -21.46 -14.70 -7.48
CA ASP A 754 -22.56 -15.41 -6.82
C ASP A 754 -22.87 -14.75 -5.46
N TRP A 755 -23.79 -13.77 -5.49
CA TRP A 755 -24.22 -13.05 -4.30
C TRP A 755 -24.95 -13.92 -3.28
N MET A 756 -25.57 -15.02 -3.72
CA MET A 756 -26.26 -15.98 -2.85
C MET A 756 -25.31 -16.99 -2.21
N GLY A 757 -24.18 -17.23 -2.82
CA GLY A 757 -23.16 -18.17 -2.38
C GLY A 757 -22.00 -17.54 -1.60
N PRO A 758 -20.93 -18.32 -1.36
CA PRO A 758 -19.76 -17.88 -0.59
C PRO A 758 -19.02 -16.70 -1.21
N GLU A 759 -19.09 -16.50 -2.54
CA GLU A 759 -18.45 -15.36 -3.20
C GLU A 759 -19.07 -14.02 -2.77
N GLY A 760 -20.33 -14.01 -2.36
CA GLY A 760 -21.06 -12.81 -1.92
C GLY A 760 -20.82 -12.42 -0.47
N GLU A 761 -20.02 -13.18 0.31
CA GLU A 761 -19.76 -12.92 1.73
C GLU A 761 -18.32 -13.32 2.13
N GLY A 762 -17.99 -13.16 3.41
CA GLY A 762 -16.76 -13.66 4.03
C GLY A 762 -15.62 -12.66 4.11
N HIS A 763 -14.43 -13.18 4.38
CA HIS A 763 -13.25 -12.40 4.72
C HIS A 763 -12.75 -11.46 3.58
N ALA A 764 -13.11 -11.73 2.31
CA ALA A 764 -12.73 -10.84 1.21
C ALA A 764 -13.31 -9.42 1.40
N PHE A 765 -14.55 -9.34 1.84
CA PHE A 765 -15.22 -8.06 2.14
C PHE A 765 -14.61 -7.37 3.37
N LEU A 766 -14.29 -8.13 4.42
CA LEU A 766 -13.65 -7.59 5.62
C LEU A 766 -12.25 -7.05 5.31
N ARG A 767 -11.45 -7.78 4.51
CA ARG A 767 -10.14 -7.31 4.04
C ARG A 767 -10.23 -6.07 3.16
N ALA A 768 -11.23 -6.01 2.27
CA ALA A 768 -11.43 -4.83 1.44
C ALA A 768 -11.86 -3.61 2.27
N ALA A 769 -12.56 -3.82 3.39
CA ALA A 769 -13.06 -2.78 4.29
C ALA A 769 -12.03 -2.33 5.35
N THR A 770 -10.84 -2.96 5.42
CA THR A 770 -9.84 -2.65 6.45
C THR A 770 -8.46 -2.42 5.86
N GLU A 771 -7.66 -1.61 6.56
CA GLU A 771 -6.21 -1.50 6.41
C GLU A 771 -5.53 -2.15 7.61
N VAL A 772 -4.31 -2.65 7.41
CA VAL A 772 -3.47 -3.12 8.50
C VAL A 772 -2.43 -2.05 8.82
N LYS A 773 -2.43 -1.59 10.07
CA LYS A 773 -1.40 -0.74 10.64
C LYS A 773 -0.55 -1.56 11.60
N ASN A 774 0.77 -1.59 11.37
CA ASN A 774 1.71 -2.26 12.27
C ASN A 774 2.29 -1.26 13.27
N ILE A 775 1.96 -1.41 14.55
CA ILE A 775 2.51 -0.61 15.65
C ILE A 775 3.59 -1.44 16.33
N TRP A 776 4.83 -0.95 16.27
CA TRP A 776 5.99 -1.60 16.87
C TRP A 776 6.26 -1.02 18.25
N VAL A 777 6.30 -1.88 19.26
CA VAL A 777 6.55 -1.53 20.64
C VAL A 777 7.75 -2.35 21.12
N PRO A 778 8.96 -1.80 21.13
CA PRO A 778 10.10 -2.45 21.76
C PRO A 778 9.91 -2.51 23.28
N TYR A 779 10.46 -3.52 23.92
CA TYR A 779 10.43 -3.66 25.37
C TYR A 779 11.75 -4.21 25.91
N GLY A 780 12.01 -3.88 27.16
CA GLY A 780 13.25 -4.19 27.83
C GLY A 780 14.37 -3.19 27.48
N GLU A 781 15.51 -3.34 28.20
CA GLU A 781 16.72 -2.54 28.00
C GLU A 781 17.53 -3.05 26.81
#